data_0376d0a60ab291842dbfa7dc407c0cae
#
_entry.id   0376d0a60ab291842dbfa7dc407c0cae
#
_cell.length_a   1.000
_cell.length_b   1.000
_cell.length_c   1.000
_cell.angle_alpha   90.00
_cell.angle_beta   90.00
_cell.angle_gamma   90.00
#
_symmetry.space_group_name_H-M   'P 1'
#
loop_
_entity.id
_entity.type
_entity.pdbx_description
1 polymer ?
#
loop_
_entity_poly.entity_id
_entity_poly.type
_entity_poly.pdbx_seq_one_letter_code
_entity_poly.pdbx_strand_id
1 'polypeptide(L)'
;MLPLPNLDDRTFEQLVREARDLIPGIFPEWTDENTHDPGITLLEMLAWHLEVQQYRLDRLTANHERKFLKLLGEAPRDRKPARSSVVFSGAPRAMHLPAGTVLRAGDTPYETDEGLTVVPEGGVRLSVTTASGSREVSAGDENGHAPFYPFGHDGEVGARFSIRFQEPLPANEPLSLWIELAFDGGLEATRIPPDAPGFVPSGAVEWTYWAEAADGTAAWAPLALERDETYAFHQSGAIRFALPETTRRISARMTGGAYDRVPRVKKLHVNETSVAQGFSHAVVESFDGTGAPGLTLRPKHALFAKGFVQAQVRAEDGGWIDWDETGEWPEGPWNVFVVDRDDAEEGTVTVSFGDGERGAAPPAGEGNVRLIAISPELYGRTHFGAGTGISGQRAKLPIDPALPDSLLVQIGWAPEGAVAPVWYDWRRVADFDRSTPDSLHYTLEDGEGELRFSDGERGAVPPASSFPNIRIVALRVGGGAIGNVKEGQIRYCDDPAVDEALRIENVRPAEGGEEPESTGEALRRVQRGVLEPDCGVTERDIERLVHAIPGVAVSRVKAIPGFRPGLRDYPEERTLGDVTVVVEPRSTHAAAKPSAGLLQTVRNHLEPYRLLTTRFHVVPPEYVKVAVRAVVVVDPRFHGKERRVQEAIDRWFERWEFGRAVYKGDVYDAIHSVPGVVYIQDVWLMADGKDVFKEEGGDVRIPPNGLVVSGAHEIELLSSER
;
A
#
# COMPACT_ATOMS: atom_id res chain seq x y z
N MET A 1 -12.00 -10.72 -27.88
CA MET A 1 -12.90 -11.53 -27.05
C MET A 1 -13.43 -12.64 -27.97
N LEU A 2 -13.24 -13.90 -27.60
CA LEU A 2 -13.88 -14.99 -28.32
C LEU A 2 -15.39 -14.89 -28.07
N PRO A 3 -16.24 -15.09 -29.09
CA PRO A 3 -17.69 -15.09 -28.88
C PRO A 3 -18.04 -16.24 -27.92
N LEU A 4 -18.87 -15.94 -26.92
CA LEU A 4 -19.41 -16.96 -26.04
C LEU A 4 -20.23 -17.97 -26.88
N PRO A 5 -20.06 -19.27 -26.69
CA PRO A 5 -20.89 -20.24 -27.35
C PRO A 5 -22.34 -20.04 -26.90
N ASN A 6 -23.26 -19.99 -27.82
CA ASN A 6 -24.68 -20.01 -27.51
C ASN A 6 -25.09 -21.46 -27.28
N LEU A 7 -25.47 -21.80 -26.05
CA LEU A 7 -25.94 -23.16 -25.68
C LEU A 7 -27.48 -23.28 -25.84
N ASP A 8 -28.17 -22.14 -26.02
CA ASP A 8 -29.59 -22.05 -26.31
C ASP A 8 -29.78 -21.87 -27.82
N ASP A 9 -29.38 -22.89 -28.59
CA ASP A 9 -29.31 -22.84 -30.06
C ASP A 9 -30.52 -23.49 -30.76
N ARG A 10 -31.46 -24.10 -29.99
CA ARG A 10 -32.62 -24.81 -30.53
C ARG A 10 -33.88 -24.27 -29.89
N THR A 11 -34.82 -23.86 -30.74
CA THR A 11 -36.15 -23.45 -30.29
C THR A 11 -37.08 -24.69 -30.11
N PHE A 12 -38.14 -24.48 -29.33
CA PHE A 12 -39.21 -25.47 -29.16
C PHE A 12 -39.70 -26.04 -30.50
N GLU A 13 -39.95 -25.18 -31.49
CA GLU A 13 -40.45 -25.60 -32.81
C GLU A 13 -39.41 -26.48 -33.56
N GLN A 14 -38.11 -26.17 -33.42
CA GLN A 14 -37.07 -26.95 -34.04
C GLN A 14 -36.97 -28.34 -33.36
N LEU A 15 -37.01 -28.38 -32.04
CA LEU A 15 -36.98 -29.64 -31.26
C LEU A 15 -38.20 -30.54 -31.60
N VAL A 16 -39.39 -29.94 -31.68
CA VAL A 16 -40.59 -30.68 -32.07
C VAL A 16 -40.49 -31.21 -33.49
N ARG A 17 -39.99 -30.39 -34.43
CA ARG A 17 -39.82 -30.79 -35.84
C ARG A 17 -38.80 -31.94 -35.97
N GLU A 18 -37.64 -31.83 -35.36
CA GLU A 18 -36.60 -32.86 -35.36
C GLU A 18 -37.12 -34.17 -34.76
N ALA A 19 -37.89 -34.09 -33.67
CA ALA A 19 -38.47 -35.26 -33.05
C ALA A 19 -39.52 -35.96 -33.94
N ARG A 20 -40.41 -35.14 -34.63
CA ARG A 20 -41.40 -35.67 -35.58
C ARG A 20 -40.73 -36.33 -36.79
N ASP A 21 -39.66 -35.74 -37.32
CA ASP A 21 -38.89 -36.27 -38.44
C ASP A 21 -38.24 -37.64 -38.12
N LEU A 22 -38.00 -37.95 -36.85
CA LEU A 22 -37.44 -39.23 -36.38
C LEU A 22 -38.51 -40.32 -36.18
N ILE A 23 -39.81 -39.97 -35.99
CA ILE A 23 -40.90 -40.90 -35.72
C ILE A 23 -40.97 -41.99 -36.78
N PRO A 24 -41.02 -41.72 -38.11
CA PRO A 24 -41.15 -42.73 -39.14
C PRO A 24 -40.01 -43.76 -39.16
N GLY A 25 -38.81 -43.34 -38.72
CA GLY A 25 -37.63 -44.21 -38.68
C GLY A 25 -37.56 -45.09 -37.43
N ILE A 26 -38.09 -44.66 -36.31
CA ILE A 26 -38.00 -45.32 -35.00
C ILE A 26 -39.28 -46.13 -34.70
N PHE A 27 -40.43 -45.55 -35.02
CA PHE A 27 -41.74 -46.11 -34.77
C PHE A 27 -42.64 -46.07 -36.05
N PRO A 28 -42.37 -46.88 -37.06
CA PRO A 28 -43.10 -46.84 -38.34
C PRO A 28 -44.61 -47.12 -38.19
N GLU A 29 -45.04 -47.72 -37.09
CA GLU A 29 -46.45 -48.01 -36.80
C GLU A 29 -47.20 -46.77 -36.26
N TRP A 30 -46.47 -45.71 -35.83
CA TRP A 30 -47.08 -44.45 -35.34
C TRP A 30 -47.28 -43.47 -36.52
N THR A 31 -48.53 -43.52 -37.03
CA THR A 31 -48.89 -42.76 -38.23
C THR A 31 -49.76 -41.51 -37.95
N ASP A 32 -50.20 -41.33 -36.70
CA ASP A 32 -51.02 -40.15 -36.31
C ASP A 32 -50.10 -39.05 -35.70
N GLU A 33 -49.84 -38.03 -36.49
CA GLU A 33 -49.00 -36.90 -36.08
C GLU A 33 -49.86 -35.64 -35.71
N ASN A 34 -51.17 -35.85 -35.48
CA ASN A 34 -52.04 -34.73 -35.09
C ASN A 34 -51.73 -34.20 -33.70
N THR A 35 -51.99 -32.91 -33.52
CA THR A 35 -51.78 -32.22 -32.23
C THR A 35 -52.62 -32.76 -31.07
N HIS A 36 -53.63 -33.57 -31.38
CA HIS A 36 -54.48 -34.23 -30.37
C HIS A 36 -54.01 -35.65 -30.01
N ASP A 37 -52.96 -36.15 -30.67
CA ASP A 37 -52.40 -37.45 -30.32
C ASP A 37 -51.66 -37.31 -28.98
N PRO A 38 -51.88 -38.25 -28.00
CA PRO A 38 -51.24 -38.22 -26.72
C PRO A 38 -49.69 -38.30 -26.80
N GLY A 39 -49.18 -39.03 -27.81
CA GLY A 39 -47.74 -39.17 -28.05
C GLY A 39 -47.10 -37.83 -28.51
N ILE A 40 -47.82 -37.12 -29.44
CA ILE A 40 -47.36 -35.79 -29.89
C ILE A 40 -47.43 -34.79 -28.74
N THR A 41 -48.48 -34.84 -27.92
CA THR A 41 -48.59 -33.97 -26.72
C THR A 41 -47.45 -34.20 -25.74
N LEU A 42 -47.02 -35.47 -25.49
CA LEU A 42 -45.89 -35.80 -24.66
C LEU A 42 -44.56 -35.34 -25.27
N LEU A 43 -44.39 -35.47 -26.58
CA LEU A 43 -43.22 -34.99 -27.31
C LEU A 43 -43.08 -33.47 -27.22
N GLU A 44 -44.18 -32.75 -27.42
CA GLU A 44 -44.19 -31.27 -27.25
C GLU A 44 -43.89 -30.86 -25.82
N MET A 45 -44.45 -31.56 -24.82
CA MET A 45 -44.09 -31.29 -23.41
C MET A 45 -42.60 -31.54 -23.13
N LEU A 46 -42.02 -32.59 -23.67
CA LEU A 46 -40.59 -32.87 -23.53
C LEU A 46 -39.72 -31.82 -24.25
N ALA A 47 -40.11 -31.44 -25.46
CA ALA A 47 -39.43 -30.38 -26.22
C ALA A 47 -39.43 -29.05 -25.48
N TRP A 48 -40.59 -28.64 -24.92
CA TRP A 48 -40.70 -27.44 -24.08
C TRP A 48 -39.78 -27.57 -22.84
N HIS A 49 -39.77 -28.74 -22.20
CA HIS A 49 -38.94 -28.94 -21.04
C HIS A 49 -37.42 -28.90 -21.38
N LEU A 50 -37.00 -29.40 -22.54
CA LEU A 50 -35.66 -29.29 -23.06
C LEU A 50 -35.27 -27.88 -23.36
N GLU A 51 -36.12 -27.06 -24.01
CA GLU A 51 -35.88 -25.67 -24.26
C GLU A 51 -35.67 -24.89 -22.95
N VAL A 52 -36.51 -25.13 -21.94
CA VAL A 52 -36.34 -24.54 -20.60
C VAL A 52 -35.01 -24.95 -19.94
N GLN A 53 -34.59 -26.18 -20.15
CA GLN A 53 -33.29 -26.65 -19.62
C GLN A 53 -32.11 -26.01 -20.36
N GLN A 54 -32.16 -25.89 -21.69
CA GLN A 54 -31.13 -25.21 -22.50
C GLN A 54 -31.01 -23.74 -22.09
N TYR A 55 -32.14 -23.04 -21.97
CA TYR A 55 -32.16 -21.65 -21.46
C TYR A 55 -31.52 -21.52 -20.07
N ARG A 56 -31.73 -22.50 -19.17
CA ARG A 56 -31.09 -22.50 -17.84
C ARG A 56 -29.58 -22.78 -17.92
N LEU A 57 -29.15 -23.65 -18.84
CA LEU A 57 -27.72 -23.98 -19.04
C LEU A 57 -26.94 -22.81 -19.64
N ASP A 58 -27.57 -22.01 -20.49
CA ASP A 58 -26.94 -20.83 -21.09
C ASP A 58 -26.83 -19.66 -20.09
N ARG A 59 -27.57 -19.68 -18.99
CA ARG A 59 -27.50 -18.66 -17.96
C ARG A 59 -26.35 -18.86 -17.01
N LEU A 60 -25.32 -18.03 -17.16
CA LEU A 60 -24.29 -17.83 -16.12
C LEU A 60 -24.90 -17.02 -14.97
N THR A 61 -25.02 -17.63 -13.80
CA THR A 61 -25.46 -16.94 -12.59
C THR A 61 -24.27 -16.25 -11.93
N ALA A 62 -24.51 -15.21 -11.10
CA ALA A 62 -23.45 -14.56 -10.32
C ALA A 62 -22.62 -15.55 -9.48
N ASN A 63 -23.23 -16.67 -9.03
CA ASN A 63 -22.49 -17.73 -8.34
C ASN A 63 -21.50 -18.46 -9.25
N HIS A 64 -21.85 -18.70 -10.51
CA HIS A 64 -20.92 -19.29 -11.47
C HIS A 64 -19.76 -18.34 -11.74
N GLU A 65 -20.02 -17.06 -11.95
CA GLU A 65 -19.00 -16.04 -12.16
C GLU A 65 -18.04 -15.96 -10.97
N ARG A 66 -18.56 -15.94 -9.73
CA ARG A 66 -17.73 -16.00 -8.50
C ARG A 66 -16.86 -17.26 -8.44
N LYS A 67 -17.39 -18.43 -8.84
CA LYS A 67 -16.61 -19.68 -8.89
C LYS A 67 -15.53 -19.65 -9.96
N PHE A 68 -15.78 -19.05 -11.12
CA PHE A 68 -14.75 -18.84 -12.15
C PHE A 68 -13.65 -17.89 -11.67
N LEU A 69 -13.99 -16.77 -11.03
CA LEU A 69 -12.99 -15.89 -10.41
C LEU A 69 -12.12 -16.65 -9.43
N LYS A 70 -12.73 -17.48 -8.57
CA LYS A 70 -12.00 -18.28 -7.59
C LYS A 70 -11.07 -19.33 -8.25
N LEU A 71 -11.44 -19.93 -9.37
CA LEU A 71 -10.57 -20.83 -10.12
C LEU A 71 -9.31 -20.13 -10.64
N LEU A 72 -9.40 -18.81 -10.87
CA LEU A 72 -8.27 -17.94 -11.25
C LEU A 72 -7.51 -17.41 -10.03
N GLY A 73 -7.90 -17.78 -8.80
CA GLY A 73 -7.30 -17.30 -7.57
C GLY A 73 -7.74 -15.90 -7.16
N GLU A 74 -8.82 -15.39 -7.78
CA GLU A 74 -9.30 -14.02 -7.60
C GLU A 74 -10.65 -13.98 -6.88
N ALA A 75 -10.92 -12.84 -6.25
CA ALA A 75 -12.21 -12.51 -5.64
C ALA A 75 -12.55 -11.04 -5.88
N PRO A 76 -13.83 -10.64 -5.82
CA PRO A 76 -14.19 -9.24 -5.75
C PRO A 76 -13.51 -8.56 -4.56
N ARG A 77 -13.03 -7.33 -4.76
CA ARG A 77 -12.38 -6.55 -3.70
C ARG A 77 -13.43 -5.94 -2.78
N ASP A 78 -13.11 -6.00 -1.50
CA ASP A 78 -13.94 -5.36 -0.48
C ASP A 78 -13.81 -3.83 -0.54
N ARG A 79 -14.78 -3.15 0.06
CA ARG A 79 -14.75 -1.71 0.33
C ARG A 79 -13.50 -1.33 1.11
N LYS A 80 -12.84 -0.23 0.70
CA LYS A 80 -11.66 0.29 1.40
C LYS A 80 -11.87 1.72 1.86
N PRO A 81 -11.34 2.09 3.04
CA PRO A 81 -11.30 3.46 3.50
C PRO A 81 -10.19 4.25 2.81
N ALA A 82 -10.46 5.54 2.53
CA ALA A 82 -9.40 6.47 2.15
C ALA A 82 -8.49 6.76 3.35
N ARG A 83 -7.20 6.98 3.09
CA ARG A 83 -6.19 7.26 4.10
C ARG A 83 -5.43 8.54 3.78
N SER A 84 -5.08 9.28 4.82
CA SER A 84 -4.27 10.50 4.73
C SER A 84 -3.34 10.61 5.93
N SER A 85 -2.52 11.66 5.93
CA SER A 85 -1.73 12.11 7.08
C SER A 85 -2.21 13.50 7.49
N VAL A 86 -2.49 13.67 8.76
CA VAL A 86 -2.98 14.93 9.36
C VAL A 86 -1.95 15.46 10.33
N VAL A 87 -1.72 16.75 10.30
CA VAL A 87 -0.83 17.48 11.20
C VAL A 87 -1.64 18.36 12.13
N PHE A 88 -1.25 18.36 13.39
CA PHE A 88 -1.80 19.22 14.43
C PHE A 88 -0.82 20.32 14.77
N SER A 89 -1.25 21.57 14.70
CA SER A 89 -0.41 22.74 14.96
C SER A 89 -1.06 23.71 15.95
N GLY A 90 -0.24 24.59 16.54
CA GLY A 90 -0.72 25.61 17.46
C GLY A 90 -0.91 25.16 18.90
N ALA A 91 -0.46 23.97 19.27
CA ALA A 91 -0.59 23.46 20.63
C ALA A 91 0.05 24.40 21.66
N PRO A 92 -0.69 24.88 22.68
CA PRO A 92 -0.14 25.76 23.71
C PRO A 92 0.75 25.02 24.73
N ARG A 93 0.52 23.72 24.88
CA ARG A 93 1.27 22.78 25.72
C ARG A 93 1.21 21.37 25.13
N ALA A 94 2.04 20.48 25.63
CA ALA A 94 1.92 19.07 25.26
C ALA A 94 0.55 18.52 25.69
N MET A 95 -0.12 17.81 24.78
CA MET A 95 -1.42 17.17 25.03
C MET A 95 -1.51 15.82 24.31
N HIS A 96 -2.15 14.85 24.95
CA HIS A 96 -2.32 13.52 24.38
C HIS A 96 -3.61 13.46 23.55
N LEU A 97 -3.51 12.98 22.32
CA LEU A 97 -4.64 12.62 21.46
C LEU A 97 -4.71 11.10 21.38
N PRO A 98 -5.79 10.47 21.84
CA PRO A 98 -5.95 9.02 21.76
C PRO A 98 -6.19 8.54 20.32
N ALA A 99 -5.92 7.27 20.05
CA ALA A 99 -6.37 6.61 18.81
C ALA A 99 -7.89 6.70 18.68
N GLY A 100 -8.41 6.76 17.46
CA GLY A 100 -9.86 6.90 17.23
C GLY A 100 -10.39 8.31 17.47
N THR A 101 -9.53 9.32 17.59
CA THR A 101 -9.97 10.74 17.59
C THR A 101 -10.61 11.05 16.25
N VAL A 102 -11.86 11.55 16.28
CA VAL A 102 -12.66 11.78 15.08
C VAL A 102 -12.40 13.16 14.50
N LEU A 103 -11.95 13.17 13.26
CA LEU A 103 -11.72 14.37 12.45
C LEU A 103 -12.71 14.42 11.29
N ARG A 104 -12.92 15.60 10.69
CA ARG A 104 -13.88 15.77 9.60
C ARG A 104 -13.36 16.58 8.42
N ALA A 105 -13.77 16.11 7.24
CA ALA A 105 -13.76 16.89 6.00
C ALA A 105 -15.22 17.14 5.58
N GLY A 106 -15.81 18.27 5.98
CA GLY A 106 -17.25 18.48 5.90
C GLY A 106 -18.01 17.45 6.73
N ASP A 107 -18.88 16.68 6.10
CA ASP A 107 -19.66 15.62 6.77
C ASP A 107 -18.94 14.27 6.84
N THR A 108 -17.82 14.13 6.14
CA THR A 108 -17.08 12.86 6.05
C THR A 108 -16.17 12.69 7.27
N PRO A 109 -16.37 11.65 8.10
CA PRO A 109 -15.55 11.38 9.27
C PRO A 109 -14.25 10.63 8.90
N TYR A 110 -13.21 10.94 9.66
CA TYR A 110 -11.92 10.25 9.67
C TYR A 110 -11.52 10.00 11.11
N GLU A 111 -10.90 8.87 11.38
CA GLU A 111 -10.35 8.56 12.69
C GLU A 111 -8.84 8.45 12.64
N THR A 112 -8.17 8.91 13.70
CA THR A 112 -6.74 8.67 13.88
C THR A 112 -6.50 7.18 14.11
N ASP A 113 -5.56 6.60 13.35
CA ASP A 113 -5.24 5.17 13.48
C ASP A 113 -4.51 4.87 14.81
N GLU A 114 -3.76 5.86 15.30
CA GLU A 114 -2.90 5.72 16.49
C GLU A 114 -2.96 6.96 17.36
N GLY A 115 -2.69 6.81 18.67
CA GLY A 115 -2.56 7.93 19.57
C GLY A 115 -1.28 8.73 19.33
N LEU A 116 -1.30 10.01 19.65
CA LEU A 116 -0.20 10.94 19.45
C LEU A 116 -0.10 11.90 20.62
N THR A 117 1.11 12.21 21.08
CA THR A 117 1.34 13.35 21.95
C THR A 117 1.74 14.56 21.13
N VAL A 118 0.79 15.50 21.02
CA VAL A 118 0.99 16.78 20.33
C VAL A 118 1.87 17.67 21.19
N VAL A 119 2.96 18.17 20.64
CA VAL A 119 3.92 19.06 21.32
C VAL A 119 3.92 20.45 20.69
N PRO A 120 4.23 21.53 21.45
CA PRO A 120 4.37 22.85 20.89
C PRO A 120 5.43 22.91 19.79
N GLU A 121 5.08 23.43 18.62
CA GLU A 121 5.99 23.54 17.46
C GLU A 121 6.72 24.89 17.38
N GLY A 122 6.29 25.85 18.20
CA GLY A 122 6.87 27.19 18.23
C GLY A 122 8.38 27.15 18.52
N GLY A 123 9.18 27.85 17.68
CA GLY A 123 10.61 27.98 17.89
C GLY A 123 11.47 26.75 17.54
N VAL A 124 10.94 25.80 16.76
CA VAL A 124 11.73 24.71 16.19
C VAL A 124 12.81 25.26 15.28
N ARG A 125 14.07 24.87 15.52
CA ARG A 125 15.23 25.26 14.71
C ARG A 125 15.84 24.04 14.03
N LEU A 126 16.17 24.22 12.76
CA LEU A 126 16.76 23.19 11.93
C LEU A 126 18.24 23.57 11.65
N SER A 127 19.12 22.60 11.67
CA SER A 127 20.51 22.79 11.30
C SER A 127 21.06 21.57 10.54
N VAL A 128 21.97 21.83 9.61
CA VAL A 128 22.68 20.82 8.84
C VAL A 128 24.17 20.96 9.13
N THR A 129 24.79 19.88 9.56
CA THR A 129 26.24 19.76 9.82
C THR A 129 26.85 18.82 8.80
N THR A 130 27.82 19.29 8.04
CA THR A 130 28.61 18.53 7.06
C THR A 130 30.11 18.63 7.41
N ALA A 131 30.97 18.01 6.62
CA ALA A 131 32.41 18.14 6.78
C ALA A 131 32.90 19.60 6.65
N SER A 132 32.15 20.45 5.90
CA SER A 132 32.46 21.87 5.70
C SER A 132 32.01 22.78 6.86
N GLY A 133 31.26 22.27 7.82
CA GLY A 133 30.76 23.02 8.99
C GLY A 133 29.27 22.86 9.25
N SER A 134 28.77 23.63 10.22
CA SER A 134 27.35 23.61 10.59
C SER A 134 26.66 24.88 10.07
N ARG A 135 25.48 24.71 9.47
CA ARG A 135 24.64 25.76 8.96
C ARG A 135 23.24 25.67 9.55
N GLU A 136 22.72 26.76 10.08
CA GLU A 136 21.31 26.86 10.47
C GLU A 136 20.45 27.02 9.20
N VAL A 137 19.36 26.27 9.12
CA VAL A 137 18.38 26.41 8.05
C VAL A 137 17.42 27.49 8.50
N SER A 138 17.33 28.59 7.74
CA SER A 138 16.36 29.64 8.01
C SER A 138 14.96 29.07 8.03
N ALA A 139 14.23 29.31 9.12
CA ALA A 139 12.79 29.15 9.10
C ALA A 139 12.25 30.12 8.04
N GLY A 140 11.68 29.59 6.94
CA GLY A 140 11.01 30.41 5.94
C GLY A 140 9.82 31.16 6.57
N ASP A 141 9.27 32.10 5.83
CA ASP A 141 8.00 32.75 6.14
C ASP A 141 6.88 31.68 6.24
N GLU A 142 5.64 32.07 6.54
CA GLU A 142 4.45 31.19 6.68
C GLU A 142 4.27 30.13 5.56
N ASN A 143 4.96 30.26 4.43
CA ASN A 143 4.97 29.36 3.28
C ASN A 143 6.08 28.28 3.29
N GLY A 144 6.86 28.14 4.37
CA GLY A 144 7.90 27.12 4.52
C GLY A 144 9.32 27.58 4.13
N HIS A 145 10.29 26.67 4.35
CA HIS A 145 11.70 26.88 4.01
C HIS A 145 11.94 26.73 2.51
N ALA A 146 12.92 27.45 1.97
CA ALA A 146 13.50 27.01 0.69
C ALA A 146 14.02 25.57 0.84
N PRO A 147 13.72 24.67 -0.10
CA PRO A 147 14.16 23.27 0.00
C PRO A 147 15.67 23.17 0.25
N PHE A 148 16.06 22.39 1.23
CA PHE A 148 17.46 22.24 1.64
C PHE A 148 17.91 20.77 1.63
N TYR A 149 19.20 20.54 1.52
CA TYR A 149 19.81 19.21 1.55
C TYR A 149 20.16 18.82 3.00
N PRO A 150 19.47 17.82 3.61
CA PRO A 150 19.70 17.42 5.00
C PRO A 150 21.07 16.79 5.24
N PHE A 151 21.69 16.22 4.20
CA PHE A 151 22.98 15.55 4.26
C PHE A 151 24.02 16.19 3.32
N GLY A 152 23.94 17.49 3.05
CA GLY A 152 24.79 18.16 2.07
C GLY A 152 24.36 17.92 0.62
N HIS A 153 24.98 18.64 -0.32
CA HIS A 153 24.62 18.58 -1.74
C HIS A 153 24.87 17.22 -2.40
N ASP A 154 25.84 16.47 -1.88
CA ASP A 154 26.25 15.17 -2.44
C ASP A 154 25.81 13.98 -1.56
N GLY A 155 25.06 14.23 -0.47
CA GLY A 155 24.70 13.16 0.47
C GLY A 155 25.92 12.61 1.21
N GLU A 156 26.59 13.46 1.99
CA GLU A 156 27.88 13.14 2.64
C GLU A 156 27.68 12.17 3.80
N VAL A 157 28.44 11.06 3.81
CA VAL A 157 28.50 10.16 4.97
C VAL A 157 29.09 10.90 6.17
N GLY A 158 28.39 10.83 7.30
CA GLY A 158 28.72 11.58 8.52
C GLY A 158 27.98 12.90 8.66
N ALA A 159 27.35 13.40 7.59
CA ALA A 159 26.48 14.58 7.67
C ALA A 159 25.29 14.35 8.60
N ARG A 160 24.87 15.39 9.28
CA ARG A 160 23.84 15.36 10.32
C ARG A 160 22.81 16.47 10.10
N PHE A 161 21.54 16.09 10.04
CA PHE A 161 20.40 16.98 10.09
C PHE A 161 19.84 16.98 11.51
N SER A 162 19.81 18.13 12.18
CA SER A 162 19.39 18.26 13.58
C SER A 162 18.19 19.15 13.71
N ILE A 163 17.25 18.74 14.58
CA ILE A 163 16.02 19.42 14.94
C ILE A 163 16.10 19.78 16.41
N ARG A 164 15.97 21.06 16.73
CA ARG A 164 16.00 21.58 18.10
C ARG A 164 14.65 22.20 18.44
N PHE A 165 14.02 21.72 19.51
CA PHE A 165 12.77 22.19 20.06
C PHE A 165 13.04 23.26 21.12
N GLN A 166 12.12 24.21 21.25
CA GLN A 166 12.20 25.22 22.32
C GLN A 166 11.84 24.60 23.67
N GLU A 167 10.80 23.76 23.70
CA GLU A 167 10.35 23.01 24.85
C GLU A 167 10.94 21.58 24.84
N PRO A 168 11.16 20.94 26.01
CA PRO A 168 11.60 19.55 26.03
C PRO A 168 10.51 18.61 25.51
N LEU A 169 10.88 17.69 24.66
CA LEU A 169 10.01 16.59 24.22
C LEU A 169 9.81 15.63 25.41
N PRO A 170 8.59 15.12 25.65
CA PRO A 170 8.30 14.19 26.73
C PRO A 170 8.93 12.81 26.50
N ALA A 171 9.25 12.11 27.59
CA ALA A 171 9.74 10.75 27.55
C ALA A 171 8.59 9.74 27.55
N ASN A 172 8.80 8.59 26.90
CA ASN A 172 7.86 7.45 26.83
C ASN A 172 6.50 7.78 26.22
N GLU A 173 6.40 8.88 25.50
CA GLU A 173 5.20 9.29 24.80
C GLU A 173 5.34 9.10 23.28
N PRO A 174 4.27 8.74 22.56
CA PRO A 174 4.31 8.60 21.13
C PRO A 174 4.44 9.97 20.44
N LEU A 175 5.54 10.17 19.75
CA LEU A 175 5.88 11.40 19.00
C LEU A 175 5.98 11.08 17.52
N SER A 176 5.67 12.07 16.67
CA SER A 176 5.76 11.92 15.23
C SER A 176 6.22 13.18 14.53
N LEU A 177 6.90 13.00 13.40
CA LEU A 177 7.30 14.03 12.46
C LEU A 177 6.86 13.63 11.06
N TRP A 178 6.46 14.59 10.25
CA TRP A 178 6.30 14.41 8.81
C TRP A 178 7.38 15.15 8.05
N ILE A 179 8.09 14.45 7.18
CA ILE A 179 9.13 15.03 6.32
C ILE A 179 8.60 15.09 4.90
N GLU A 180 8.40 16.29 4.38
CA GLU A 180 8.03 16.53 2.99
C GLU A 180 9.30 16.75 2.17
N LEU A 181 9.50 15.96 1.12
CA LEU A 181 10.63 16.08 0.21
C LEU A 181 10.25 16.87 -1.03
N ALA A 182 11.20 17.64 -1.56
CA ALA A 182 11.09 18.30 -2.84
C ALA A 182 11.66 17.41 -3.95
N PHE A 183 10.90 17.26 -5.02
CA PHE A 183 11.31 16.49 -6.20
C PHE A 183 11.48 17.42 -7.40
N ASP A 184 12.65 17.42 -8.04
CA ASP A 184 12.89 18.17 -9.24
C ASP A 184 12.17 17.53 -10.44
N GLY A 185 11.50 18.35 -11.26
CA GLY A 185 10.86 17.91 -12.50
C GLY A 185 9.46 17.31 -12.36
N GLY A 186 8.79 17.40 -11.20
CA GLY A 186 7.36 17.09 -11.05
C GLY A 186 6.97 15.61 -11.18
N LEU A 187 7.94 14.69 -11.32
CA LEU A 187 7.71 13.26 -11.39
C LEU A 187 8.14 12.60 -10.07
N GLU A 188 7.22 12.53 -9.12
CA GLU A 188 7.38 11.66 -7.98
C GLU A 188 7.42 10.20 -8.46
N ALA A 189 8.31 9.39 -7.89
CA ALA A 189 8.22 7.96 -8.03
C ALA A 189 6.94 7.47 -7.35
N THR A 190 6.36 6.38 -7.84
CA THR A 190 5.22 5.74 -7.16
C THR A 190 5.59 5.49 -5.70
N ARG A 191 4.68 5.82 -4.78
CA ARG A 191 4.94 5.68 -3.34
C ARG A 191 5.29 4.23 -2.98
N ILE A 192 6.34 4.07 -2.17
CA ILE A 192 6.72 2.79 -1.57
C ILE A 192 5.63 2.43 -0.55
N PRO A 193 4.97 1.27 -0.67
CA PRO A 193 4.00 0.85 0.33
C PRO A 193 4.66 0.58 1.68
N PRO A 194 3.93 0.68 2.81
CA PRO A 194 4.51 0.51 4.15
C PRO A 194 5.25 -0.81 4.37
N ASP A 195 4.82 -1.88 3.71
CA ASP A 195 5.39 -3.22 3.81
C ASP A 195 5.96 -3.68 2.46
N ALA A 196 6.74 -2.82 1.77
CA ALA A 196 7.36 -3.20 0.52
C ALA A 196 8.48 -4.24 0.75
N PRO A 197 8.21 -5.55 0.61
CA PRO A 197 9.23 -6.56 0.76
C PRO A 197 10.25 -6.40 -0.37
N GLY A 198 11.50 -6.16 0.00
CA GLY A 198 12.60 -6.11 -0.95
C GLY A 198 13.05 -4.71 -1.37
N PHE A 199 12.39 -3.62 -0.95
CA PHE A 199 12.96 -2.28 -1.12
C PHE A 199 14.17 -2.09 -0.19
N VAL A 200 15.29 -1.69 -0.77
CA VAL A 200 16.54 -1.42 -0.05
C VAL A 200 16.90 0.05 -0.23
N PRO A 201 16.89 0.85 0.84
CA PRO A 201 17.30 2.25 0.77
C PRO A 201 18.71 2.41 0.23
N SER A 202 18.94 3.41 -0.61
CA SER A 202 20.26 3.72 -1.17
C SER A 202 21.18 4.37 -0.16
N GLY A 203 20.62 5.14 0.78
CA GLY A 203 21.32 5.74 1.92
C GLY A 203 20.96 5.05 3.23
N ALA A 204 21.90 4.99 4.15
CA ALA A 204 21.68 4.55 5.53
C ALA A 204 21.66 5.75 6.46
N VAL A 205 20.57 5.90 7.22
CA VAL A 205 20.36 7.00 8.16
C VAL A 205 20.10 6.44 9.55
N GLU A 206 20.78 6.97 10.54
CA GLU A 206 20.59 6.67 11.95
C GLU A 206 19.96 7.88 12.64
N TRP A 207 18.88 7.64 13.39
CA TRP A 207 18.29 8.67 14.23
C TRP A 207 18.89 8.62 15.62
N THR A 208 19.10 9.81 16.20
CA THR A 208 19.73 9.98 17.52
C THR A 208 19.05 11.12 18.27
N TYR A 209 19.06 11.05 19.59
CA TYR A 209 18.63 12.12 20.47
C TYR A 209 19.79 12.60 21.35
N TRP A 210 19.69 13.83 21.86
CA TRP A 210 20.70 14.40 22.74
C TRP A 210 20.44 13.99 24.18
N ALA A 211 21.23 13.06 24.68
CA ALA A 211 21.17 12.52 26.05
C ALA A 211 22.05 13.34 26.99
N GLU A 212 21.58 13.66 28.17
CA GLU A 212 22.34 14.32 29.23
C GLU A 212 22.50 13.33 30.40
N ALA A 213 23.72 12.81 30.60
CA ALA A 213 24.00 11.90 31.69
C ALA A 213 23.99 12.61 33.06
N ALA A 214 23.79 11.86 34.14
CA ALA A 214 23.74 12.38 35.49
C ALA A 214 25.05 13.06 35.97
N ASP A 215 26.18 12.76 35.32
CA ASP A 215 27.48 13.38 35.54
C ASP A 215 27.68 14.72 34.80
N GLY A 216 26.65 15.19 34.05
CA GLY A 216 26.70 16.41 33.23
C GLY A 216 27.37 16.23 31.86
N THR A 217 27.78 15.01 31.50
CA THR A 217 28.23 14.72 30.14
C THR A 217 27.01 14.60 29.21
N ALA A 218 27.11 15.19 28.03
CA ALA A 218 26.03 15.13 27.06
C ALA A 218 26.55 14.59 25.72
N ALA A 219 25.79 13.65 25.14
CA ALA A 219 26.18 12.99 23.90
C ALA A 219 24.94 12.60 23.06
N TRP A 220 25.16 12.33 21.78
CA TRP A 220 24.16 11.74 20.92
C TRP A 220 24.01 10.26 21.22
N ALA A 221 22.82 9.83 21.63
CA ALA A 221 22.43 8.45 21.85
C ALA A 221 21.52 7.95 20.71
N PRO A 222 21.53 6.67 20.36
CA PRO A 222 20.69 6.13 19.30
C PRO A 222 19.21 6.22 19.69
N LEU A 223 18.38 6.63 18.72
CA LEU A 223 16.93 6.69 18.84
C LEU A 223 16.30 5.57 18.00
N ALA A 224 15.63 4.63 18.66
CA ALA A 224 14.86 3.60 17.97
C ALA A 224 13.58 4.22 17.39
N LEU A 225 13.37 4.01 16.11
CA LEU A 225 12.12 4.40 15.47
C LEU A 225 11.11 3.26 15.55
N GLU A 226 9.87 3.57 15.88
CA GLU A 226 8.76 2.63 15.76
C GLU A 226 8.38 2.45 14.29
N ARG A 227 8.50 3.54 13.50
CA ARG A 227 8.15 3.58 12.09
C ARG A 227 8.95 4.63 11.33
N ASP A 228 9.44 4.29 10.14
CA ASP A 228 10.06 5.21 9.17
C ASP A 228 9.43 5.00 7.80
N GLU A 229 8.44 5.83 7.46
CA GLU A 229 7.81 5.82 6.14
C GLU A 229 8.62 6.59 5.09
N THR A 230 9.71 7.27 5.48
CA THR A 230 10.57 7.98 4.54
C THR A 230 11.54 7.05 3.84
N TYR A 231 11.72 5.81 4.35
CA TYR A 231 12.74 4.88 3.87
C TYR A 231 14.11 5.55 3.75
N ALA A 232 14.58 6.11 4.87
CA ALA A 232 15.82 6.88 4.90
C ALA A 232 15.81 8.06 3.90
N PHE A 233 14.75 8.87 3.86
CA PHE A 233 14.58 10.05 2.99
C PHE A 233 14.46 9.75 1.49
N HIS A 234 13.95 8.57 1.10
CA HIS A 234 13.65 8.28 -0.31
C HIS A 234 12.30 8.83 -0.76
N GLN A 235 11.36 9.00 0.17
CA GLN A 235 10.03 9.59 -0.09
C GLN A 235 9.58 10.47 1.07
N SER A 236 8.57 11.31 0.83
CA SER A 236 7.87 12.02 1.90
C SER A 236 7.12 11.02 2.78
N GLY A 237 7.22 11.20 4.10
CA GLY A 237 6.59 10.26 5.02
C GLY A 237 6.74 10.62 6.48
N ALA A 238 6.02 9.89 7.32
CA ALA A 238 6.06 10.00 8.78
C ALA A 238 7.24 9.25 9.38
N ILE A 239 7.75 9.80 10.47
CA ILE A 239 8.69 9.15 11.37
C ILE A 239 8.07 9.14 12.75
N ARG A 240 7.92 7.94 13.34
CA ARG A 240 7.32 7.75 14.64
C ARG A 240 8.32 7.16 15.62
N PHE A 241 8.35 7.70 16.83
CA PHE A 241 9.29 7.31 17.88
C PHE A 241 8.76 7.64 19.26
N ALA A 242 9.31 6.96 20.28
CA ALA A 242 9.20 7.36 21.67
C ALA A 242 10.62 7.59 22.24
N LEU A 243 10.77 8.63 23.05
CA LEU A 243 12.05 8.97 23.66
C LEU A 243 12.20 8.24 25.00
N PRO A 244 13.36 7.64 25.30
CA PRO A 244 13.56 7.02 26.61
C PRO A 244 13.73 8.04 27.76
N GLU A 245 14.12 9.27 27.43
CA GLU A 245 14.25 10.40 28.34
C GLU A 245 13.91 11.73 27.67
N THR A 246 13.61 12.74 28.46
CA THR A 246 13.28 14.07 27.92
C THR A 246 14.48 14.71 27.23
N THR A 247 14.26 15.25 26.04
CA THR A 247 15.32 15.97 25.28
C THR A 247 14.72 17.14 24.51
N ARG A 248 15.59 18.08 24.13
CA ARG A 248 15.25 19.17 23.20
C ARG A 248 15.83 19.01 21.81
N ARG A 249 16.56 17.90 21.56
CA ARG A 249 17.28 17.74 20.29
C ARG A 249 17.21 16.29 19.81
N ILE A 250 16.80 16.17 18.56
CA ILE A 250 16.90 14.90 17.81
C ILE A 250 17.66 15.16 16.52
N SER A 251 18.26 14.14 15.95
CA SER A 251 18.95 14.29 14.67
C SER A 251 18.96 13.02 13.85
N ALA A 252 19.00 13.19 12.53
CA ALA A 252 19.25 12.16 11.53
C ALA A 252 20.70 12.27 11.05
N ARG A 253 21.47 11.19 11.10
CA ARG A 253 22.87 11.13 10.64
C ARG A 253 22.98 10.14 9.50
N MET A 254 23.59 10.54 8.40
CA MET A 254 23.94 9.62 7.33
C MET A 254 25.14 8.77 7.73
N THR A 255 24.93 7.44 7.79
CA THR A 255 25.96 6.49 8.25
C THR A 255 26.61 5.72 7.11
N GLY A 256 25.99 5.68 5.94
CA GLY A 256 26.53 4.96 4.79
C GLY A 256 25.66 5.06 3.55
N GLY A 257 26.11 4.42 2.47
CA GLY A 257 25.43 4.41 1.18
C GLY A 257 25.67 5.68 0.35
N ALA A 258 24.94 5.79 -0.75
CA ALA A 258 24.94 6.95 -1.63
C ALA A 258 23.56 7.05 -2.28
N TYR A 259 22.94 8.22 -2.24
CA TYR A 259 21.65 8.42 -2.87
C TYR A 259 21.78 8.53 -4.39
N ASP A 260 20.94 7.80 -5.10
CA ASP A 260 20.77 7.99 -6.57
C ASP A 260 20.22 9.39 -6.85
N ARG A 261 19.43 9.88 -5.93
CA ARG A 261 18.87 11.21 -5.90
C ARG A 261 19.00 11.77 -4.50
N VAL A 262 19.83 12.79 -4.32
CA VAL A 262 20.05 13.40 -3.01
C VAL A 262 18.74 14.01 -2.50
N PRO A 263 18.28 13.64 -1.30
CA PRO A 263 17.02 14.14 -0.77
C PRO A 263 17.09 15.64 -0.49
N ARG A 264 15.99 16.35 -0.77
CA ARG A 264 15.80 17.75 -0.43
C ARG A 264 14.55 17.87 0.43
N VAL A 265 14.69 18.34 1.64
CA VAL A 265 13.57 18.59 2.56
C VAL A 265 12.91 19.91 2.16
N LYS A 266 11.62 19.83 1.83
CA LYS A 266 10.79 21.01 1.50
C LYS A 266 10.14 21.57 2.76
N LYS A 267 9.59 20.68 3.61
CA LYS A 267 8.91 21.06 4.85
C LYS A 267 9.06 19.98 5.89
N LEU A 268 9.14 20.38 7.13
CA LEU A 268 9.06 19.52 8.30
C LEU A 268 7.83 19.90 9.11
N HIS A 269 6.95 18.95 9.33
CA HIS A 269 5.83 19.13 10.25
C HIS A 269 6.07 18.27 11.50
N VAL A 270 5.70 18.83 12.63
CA VAL A 270 5.66 18.14 13.92
C VAL A 270 4.22 17.72 14.17
N ASN A 271 3.99 16.67 14.98
CA ASN A 271 2.67 16.21 15.37
C ASN A 271 1.82 15.66 14.21
N GLU A 272 2.38 14.74 13.44
CA GLU A 272 1.64 14.05 12.38
C GLU A 272 1.03 12.77 12.90
N THR A 273 -0.16 12.40 12.41
CA THR A 273 -0.72 11.06 12.56
C THR A 273 -1.46 10.62 11.30
N SER A 274 -1.47 9.30 11.06
CA SER A 274 -2.27 8.72 9.99
C SER A 274 -3.75 8.70 10.37
N VAL A 275 -4.61 8.94 9.38
CA VAL A 275 -6.06 8.88 9.53
C VAL A 275 -6.67 8.01 8.44
N ALA A 276 -7.71 7.27 8.82
CA ALA A 276 -8.51 6.50 7.88
C ALA A 276 -9.97 6.94 7.93
N GLN A 277 -10.58 7.04 6.75
CA GLN A 277 -11.98 7.44 6.62
C GLN A 277 -12.89 6.40 7.27
N GLY A 278 -13.78 6.84 8.12
CA GLY A 278 -14.76 6.02 8.81
C GLY A 278 -14.99 6.45 10.24
N PHE A 279 -15.90 5.75 10.91
CA PHE A 279 -16.28 5.95 12.29
C PHE A 279 -16.48 4.61 13.00
N SER A 280 -15.86 4.47 14.17
CA SER A 280 -15.94 3.26 14.99
C SER A 280 -17.15 3.30 15.93
N HIS A 281 -18.10 2.40 15.71
CA HIS A 281 -19.26 2.22 16.59
C HIS A 281 -19.00 1.21 17.72
N ALA A 282 -18.09 0.26 17.49
CA ALA A 282 -17.62 -0.64 18.55
C ALA A 282 -16.14 -0.97 18.34
N VAL A 283 -15.37 -0.99 19.40
CA VAL A 283 -13.93 -1.25 19.40
C VAL A 283 -13.59 -2.25 20.49
N VAL A 284 -12.69 -3.18 20.17
CA VAL A 284 -12.19 -4.20 21.11
C VAL A 284 -10.69 -3.98 21.33
N GLU A 285 -10.29 -3.90 22.59
CA GLU A 285 -8.89 -3.98 23.01
C GLU A 285 -8.66 -5.20 23.89
N SER A 286 -7.59 -5.96 23.60
CA SER A 286 -7.22 -7.17 24.35
C SER A 286 -6.05 -6.91 25.27
N PHE A 287 -6.10 -7.49 26.47
CA PHE A 287 -5.11 -7.34 27.52
C PHE A 287 -4.77 -8.69 28.14
N ASP A 288 -3.62 -8.75 28.78
CA ASP A 288 -3.18 -9.92 29.52
C ASP A 288 -3.73 -9.88 30.94
N GLY A 289 -4.40 -10.94 31.34
CA GLY A 289 -4.76 -11.14 32.75
C GLY A 289 -3.52 -11.52 33.55
N THR A 290 -3.36 -10.92 34.74
CA THR A 290 -2.21 -11.17 35.60
C THR A 290 -2.47 -12.26 36.62
N GLY A 291 -3.75 -12.59 36.91
CA GLY A 291 -4.15 -13.41 38.06
C GLY A 291 -3.93 -12.73 39.40
N ALA A 292 -3.41 -11.52 39.40
CA ALA A 292 -3.17 -10.76 40.61
C ALA A 292 -4.41 -9.94 41.03
N PRO A 293 -4.63 -9.70 42.32
CA PRO A 293 -5.70 -8.84 42.81
C PRO A 293 -5.59 -7.41 42.29
N GLY A 294 -6.72 -6.80 41.92
CA GLY A 294 -6.80 -5.38 41.58
C GLY A 294 -6.16 -5.01 40.23
N LEU A 295 -6.28 -5.88 39.23
CA LEU A 295 -5.81 -5.59 37.85
C LEU A 295 -6.45 -4.29 37.37
N THR A 296 -5.62 -3.39 36.88
CA THR A 296 -6.04 -2.10 36.32
C THR A 296 -5.55 -1.99 34.87
N LEU A 297 -6.47 -1.68 33.96
CA LEU A 297 -6.22 -1.56 32.54
C LEU A 297 -6.53 -0.15 32.03
N ARG A 298 -5.74 0.33 31.06
CA ARG A 298 -5.93 1.63 30.42
C ARG A 298 -6.07 1.43 28.91
N PRO A 299 -7.30 1.41 28.39
CA PRO A 299 -7.53 1.33 26.97
C PRO A 299 -7.11 2.64 26.28
N LYS A 300 -6.70 2.52 25.00
CA LYS A 300 -6.05 3.61 24.25
C LYS A 300 -7.00 4.33 23.29
N HIS A 301 -8.13 3.73 22.93
CA HIS A 301 -9.04 4.29 21.92
C HIS A 301 -10.01 5.31 22.52
N ALA A 302 -10.19 6.45 21.85
CA ALA A 302 -11.04 7.56 22.29
C ALA A 302 -12.50 7.17 22.64
N LEU A 303 -13.01 6.11 21.99
CA LEU A 303 -14.38 5.65 22.20
C LEU A 303 -14.60 5.16 23.65
N PHE A 304 -13.57 4.69 24.35
CA PHE A 304 -13.70 4.26 25.76
C PHE A 304 -14.07 5.41 26.70
N ALA A 305 -13.62 6.62 26.41
CA ALA A 305 -13.98 7.79 27.21
C ALA A 305 -15.42 8.28 26.93
N LYS A 306 -15.93 8.10 25.71
CA LYS A 306 -17.21 8.65 25.24
C LYS A 306 -18.33 7.61 25.16
N GLY A 307 -18.00 6.32 25.11
CA GLY A 307 -18.93 5.20 24.90
C GLY A 307 -19.25 4.42 26.17
N PHE A 308 -20.03 3.36 25.96
CA PHE A 308 -20.32 2.36 27.00
C PHE A 308 -19.19 1.31 26.97
N VAL A 309 -18.73 0.92 28.16
CA VAL A 309 -17.66 -0.06 28.29
C VAL A 309 -18.26 -1.41 28.70
N GLN A 310 -17.82 -2.47 28.05
CA GLN A 310 -18.08 -3.86 28.46
C GLN A 310 -16.73 -4.57 28.63
N ALA A 311 -16.69 -5.53 29.55
CA ALA A 311 -15.51 -6.38 29.74
C ALA A 311 -15.86 -7.83 29.47
N GLN A 312 -14.92 -8.57 28.89
CA GLN A 312 -15.00 -10.00 28.68
C GLN A 312 -13.73 -10.67 29.20
N VAL A 313 -13.91 -11.82 29.85
CA VAL A 313 -12.80 -12.67 30.25
C VAL A 313 -12.97 -14.04 29.63
N ARG A 314 -11.86 -14.59 29.14
CA ARG A 314 -11.85 -15.86 28.41
C ARG A 314 -12.13 -17.03 29.32
N ALA A 315 -13.08 -17.88 28.94
CA ALA A 315 -13.42 -19.10 29.61
C ALA A 315 -12.43 -20.24 29.29
N GLU A 316 -12.42 -21.31 30.07
CA GLU A 316 -11.56 -22.48 29.89
C GLU A 316 -11.81 -23.19 28.55
N ASP A 317 -13.03 -23.15 28.01
CA ASP A 317 -13.43 -23.72 26.73
C ASP A 317 -13.08 -22.85 25.53
N GLY A 318 -12.46 -21.69 25.77
CA GLY A 318 -12.03 -20.73 24.74
C GLY A 318 -13.09 -19.69 24.36
N GLY A 319 -14.30 -19.78 24.91
CA GLY A 319 -15.33 -18.77 24.77
C GLY A 319 -15.08 -17.53 25.65
N TRP A 320 -15.99 -16.57 25.62
CA TRP A 320 -15.90 -15.31 26.36
C TRP A 320 -17.09 -15.19 27.32
N ILE A 321 -16.81 -14.77 28.55
CA ILE A 321 -17.80 -14.49 29.56
C ILE A 321 -17.86 -12.99 29.78
N ASP A 322 -19.07 -12.43 29.72
CA ASP A 322 -19.29 -11.01 30.05
C ASP A 322 -19.15 -10.76 31.52
N TRP A 323 -18.54 -9.62 31.87
CA TRP A 323 -18.47 -9.09 33.21
C TRP A 323 -19.28 -7.80 33.26
N ASP A 324 -19.89 -7.53 34.41
CA ASP A 324 -20.82 -6.42 34.61
C ASP A 324 -20.10 -5.16 35.17
N GLU A 325 -20.39 -3.99 34.60
CA GLU A 325 -19.93 -2.71 35.16
C GLU A 325 -20.68 -2.44 36.46
N THR A 326 -19.94 -2.07 37.52
CA THR A 326 -20.52 -1.70 38.80
C THR A 326 -19.94 -0.37 39.32
N GLY A 327 -20.76 0.40 40.04
CA GLY A 327 -20.31 1.62 40.71
C GLY A 327 -19.66 1.39 42.07
N GLU A 328 -19.97 0.24 42.73
CA GLU A 328 -19.44 -0.13 44.05
C GLU A 328 -19.03 -1.60 44.03
N TRP A 329 -17.94 -1.92 44.71
CA TRP A 329 -17.44 -3.28 44.79
C TRP A 329 -18.34 -4.16 45.69
N PRO A 330 -19.00 -5.21 45.15
CA PRO A 330 -19.79 -6.15 45.91
C PRO A 330 -18.88 -7.08 46.73
N GLU A 331 -19.37 -7.57 47.84
CA GLU A 331 -18.72 -8.64 48.59
C GLU A 331 -18.81 -9.98 47.81
N GLY A 332 -17.70 -10.70 47.74
CA GLY A 332 -17.58 -11.98 47.04
C GLY A 332 -17.00 -11.87 45.61
N PRO A 333 -16.66 -13.02 45.01
CA PRO A 333 -15.95 -13.07 43.72
C PRO A 333 -16.92 -12.95 42.53
N TRP A 334 -17.68 -11.88 42.44
CA TRP A 334 -18.56 -11.59 41.31
C TRP A 334 -17.78 -11.13 40.10
N ASN A 335 -18.23 -11.50 38.93
CA ASN A 335 -17.64 -11.07 37.64
C ASN A 335 -18.01 -9.61 37.34
N VAL A 336 -17.34 -8.68 38.01
CA VAL A 336 -17.60 -7.24 37.91
C VAL A 336 -16.32 -6.45 37.70
N PHE A 337 -16.49 -5.26 37.11
CA PHE A 337 -15.42 -4.29 36.92
C PHE A 337 -15.95 -2.88 37.19
N VAL A 338 -15.04 -1.95 37.45
CA VAL A 338 -15.32 -0.52 37.66
C VAL A 338 -14.61 0.30 36.60
N VAL A 339 -15.31 1.27 36.00
CA VAL A 339 -14.75 2.24 35.08
C VAL A 339 -14.60 3.58 35.77
N ASP A 340 -13.37 4.03 35.91
CA ASP A 340 -13.04 5.37 36.39
C ASP A 340 -12.91 6.30 35.18
N ARG A 341 -13.73 7.34 35.16
CA ARG A 341 -13.81 8.35 34.10
C ARG A 341 -13.32 9.73 34.57
N ASP A 342 -12.62 9.81 35.68
CA ASP A 342 -12.13 11.11 36.18
C ASP A 342 -11.14 11.77 35.22
N ASP A 343 -10.38 10.98 34.44
CA ASP A 343 -9.45 11.43 33.41
C ASP A 343 -10.09 11.49 32.01
N ALA A 344 -11.42 11.35 31.90
CA ALA A 344 -12.09 11.30 30.58
C ALA A 344 -11.96 12.62 29.79
N GLU A 345 -11.73 13.77 30.45
CA GLU A 345 -11.43 15.05 29.81
C GLU A 345 -10.08 15.01 29.04
N GLU A 346 -9.14 14.16 29.49
CA GLU A 346 -7.87 13.89 28.78
C GLU A 346 -8.01 12.78 27.72
N GLY A 347 -9.23 12.25 27.50
CA GLY A 347 -9.53 11.20 26.54
C GLY A 347 -9.14 9.80 26.99
N THR A 348 -8.84 9.59 28.26
CA THR A 348 -8.45 8.30 28.84
C THR A 348 -9.43 7.84 29.92
N VAL A 349 -9.53 6.53 30.11
CA VAL A 349 -10.28 5.91 31.19
C VAL A 349 -9.46 4.80 31.81
N THR A 350 -9.78 4.51 33.07
CA THR A 350 -9.15 3.40 33.82
C THR A 350 -10.20 2.35 34.14
N VAL A 351 -9.94 1.09 33.81
CA VAL A 351 -10.83 -0.05 34.09
C VAL A 351 -10.15 -0.93 35.12
N SER A 352 -10.80 -1.12 36.26
CA SER A 352 -10.29 -1.88 37.41
C SER A 352 -11.12 -3.13 37.65
N PHE A 353 -10.46 -4.22 38.03
CA PHE A 353 -11.06 -5.51 38.38
C PHE A 353 -10.88 -5.78 39.88
N GLY A 354 -11.71 -6.68 40.40
CA GLY A 354 -11.70 -7.00 41.82
C GLY A 354 -10.43 -7.69 42.31
N ASP A 355 -10.36 -7.85 43.62
CA ASP A 355 -9.23 -8.46 44.34
C ASP A 355 -9.43 -9.93 44.70
N GLY A 356 -10.60 -10.50 44.37
CA GLY A 356 -11.02 -11.85 44.72
C GLY A 356 -11.89 -11.91 46.00
N GLU A 357 -11.81 -10.92 46.86
CA GLU A 357 -12.72 -10.75 48.03
C GLU A 357 -13.88 -9.81 47.68
N ARG A 358 -13.58 -8.74 46.92
CA ARG A 358 -14.53 -7.75 46.41
C ARG A 358 -14.45 -7.71 44.91
N GLY A 359 -15.31 -8.49 44.26
CA GLY A 359 -15.23 -8.78 42.85
C GLY A 359 -14.15 -9.79 42.51
N ALA A 360 -14.31 -10.50 41.42
CA ALA A 360 -13.34 -11.49 40.92
C ALA A 360 -12.10 -10.82 40.33
N ALA A 361 -10.96 -11.51 40.40
CA ALA A 361 -9.74 -11.15 39.63
C ALA A 361 -9.69 -11.98 38.37
N PRO A 362 -9.44 -11.38 37.16
CA PRO A 362 -9.23 -12.12 35.94
C PRO A 362 -8.05 -13.09 36.06
N PRO A 363 -8.15 -14.34 35.55
CA PRO A 363 -7.09 -15.33 35.63
C PRO A 363 -5.87 -14.87 34.85
N ALA A 364 -4.69 -15.41 35.17
CA ALA A 364 -3.48 -15.15 34.37
C ALA A 364 -3.60 -15.76 32.97
N GLY A 365 -3.23 -15.01 31.94
CA GLY A 365 -3.26 -15.49 30.57
C GLY A 365 -3.00 -14.37 29.56
N GLU A 366 -2.43 -14.72 28.42
CA GLU A 366 -2.16 -13.79 27.31
C GLU A 366 -3.46 -13.51 26.55
N GLY A 367 -3.78 -12.22 26.38
CA GLY A 367 -4.96 -11.77 25.61
C GLY A 367 -6.29 -12.31 26.12
N ASN A 368 -6.39 -12.68 27.39
CA ASN A 368 -7.56 -13.32 27.98
C ASN A 368 -8.56 -12.34 28.64
N VAL A 369 -8.27 -11.06 28.61
CA VAL A 369 -9.19 -9.99 29.03
C VAL A 369 -9.45 -9.08 27.83
N ARG A 370 -10.72 -8.79 27.55
CA ARG A 370 -11.13 -7.84 26.50
C ARG A 370 -11.94 -6.71 27.10
N LEU A 371 -11.65 -5.51 26.66
CA LEU A 371 -12.49 -4.34 26.87
C LEU A 371 -13.13 -3.98 25.54
N ILE A 372 -14.44 -3.69 25.57
CA ILE A 372 -15.24 -3.34 24.41
C ILE A 372 -15.86 -1.98 24.67
N ALA A 373 -15.56 -1.00 23.81
CA ALA A 373 -16.22 0.30 23.81
C ALA A 373 -17.32 0.32 22.76
N ILE A 374 -18.51 0.80 23.11
CA ILE A 374 -19.68 0.84 22.23
C ILE A 374 -20.22 2.27 22.17
N SER A 375 -20.39 2.79 20.96
CA SER A 375 -20.95 4.13 20.74
C SER A 375 -22.42 4.22 21.20
N PRO A 376 -22.89 5.40 21.59
CA PRO A 376 -24.30 5.60 21.95
C PRO A 376 -25.29 5.20 20.84
N GLU A 377 -24.89 5.35 19.56
CA GLU A 377 -25.75 5.00 18.43
C GLU A 377 -25.91 3.48 18.27
N LEU A 378 -24.89 2.69 18.61
CA LEU A 378 -24.95 1.23 18.54
C LEU A 378 -25.45 0.60 19.85
N TYR A 379 -25.37 1.32 20.98
CA TYR A 379 -25.80 0.82 22.27
C TYR A 379 -27.28 0.42 22.25
N GLY A 380 -27.60 -0.77 22.78
CA GLY A 380 -28.94 -1.37 22.72
C GLY A 380 -29.27 -2.02 21.37
N ARG A 381 -28.40 -1.88 20.36
CA ARG A 381 -28.56 -2.50 19.03
C ARG A 381 -27.44 -3.48 18.69
N THR A 382 -26.54 -3.73 19.62
CA THR A 382 -25.43 -4.67 19.48
C THR A 382 -25.92 -6.09 19.20
N HIS A 383 -27.02 -6.51 19.86
CA HIS A 383 -27.68 -7.78 19.64
C HIS A 383 -28.71 -7.61 18.51
N PHE A 384 -28.44 -8.17 17.35
CA PHE A 384 -29.21 -7.89 16.14
C PHE A 384 -29.89 -9.12 15.50
N GLY A 385 -29.77 -10.28 16.14
CA GLY A 385 -30.41 -11.52 15.66
C GLY A 385 -30.42 -12.63 16.69
N ALA A 386 -31.32 -13.58 16.49
CA ALA A 386 -31.37 -14.83 17.23
C ALA A 386 -31.04 -15.99 16.28
N GLY A 387 -30.23 -16.92 16.74
CA GLY A 387 -29.95 -18.17 16.01
C GLY A 387 -31.21 -18.99 15.89
N THR A 388 -31.45 -19.53 14.70
CA THR A 388 -32.62 -20.38 14.42
C THR A 388 -32.31 -21.87 14.43
N GLY A 389 -31.02 -22.25 14.38
CA GLY A 389 -30.58 -23.62 14.18
C GLY A 389 -30.82 -24.15 12.76
N ILE A 390 -31.24 -23.28 11.82
CA ILE A 390 -31.59 -23.65 10.44
C ILE A 390 -30.45 -23.23 9.50
N SER A 391 -30.12 -24.10 8.56
CA SER A 391 -29.07 -23.86 7.56
C SER A 391 -29.33 -22.61 6.72
N GLY A 392 -28.26 -21.88 6.37
CA GLY A 392 -28.31 -20.72 5.50
C GLY A 392 -28.99 -19.50 6.10
N GLN A 393 -29.08 -19.40 7.44
CA GLN A 393 -29.62 -18.24 8.14
C GLN A 393 -28.92 -16.95 7.69
N ARG A 394 -29.67 -15.85 7.62
CA ARG A 394 -29.19 -14.51 7.32
C ARG A 394 -29.50 -13.57 8.48
N ALA A 395 -28.65 -12.57 8.67
CA ALA A 395 -28.85 -11.53 9.66
C ALA A 395 -28.38 -10.18 9.12
N LYS A 396 -29.19 -9.14 9.24
CA LYS A 396 -28.86 -7.80 8.76
C LYS A 396 -28.19 -6.97 9.84
N LEU A 397 -27.08 -6.33 9.50
CA LEU A 397 -26.37 -5.42 10.39
C LEU A 397 -27.25 -4.21 10.78
N PRO A 398 -27.18 -3.75 12.01
CA PRO A 398 -27.96 -2.59 12.49
C PRO A 398 -27.45 -1.26 11.90
N ILE A 399 -26.17 -1.19 11.52
CA ILE A 399 -25.51 -0.02 10.92
C ILE A 399 -24.67 -0.48 9.73
N ASP A 400 -24.78 0.22 8.61
CA ASP A 400 -24.11 -0.03 7.34
C ASP A 400 -23.75 1.33 6.70
N PRO A 401 -22.66 1.47 5.92
CA PRO A 401 -21.78 0.41 5.41
C PRO A 401 -20.66 0.03 6.39
N ALA A 402 -20.60 -1.24 6.78
CA ALA A 402 -19.53 -1.78 7.60
C ALA A 402 -18.24 -1.94 6.80
N LEU A 403 -17.09 -1.65 7.42
CA LEU A 403 -15.78 -2.04 6.89
C LEU A 403 -15.56 -3.51 7.23
N PRO A 404 -15.45 -4.41 6.24
CA PRO A 404 -15.47 -5.85 6.48
C PRO A 404 -14.39 -6.36 7.44
N ASP A 405 -13.20 -5.77 7.38
CA ASP A 405 -12.05 -6.17 8.21
C ASP A 405 -12.17 -5.70 9.67
N SER A 406 -13.06 -4.75 9.95
CA SER A 406 -13.31 -4.24 11.32
C SER A 406 -14.44 -4.95 12.04
N LEU A 407 -15.21 -5.79 11.34
CA LEU A 407 -16.40 -6.44 11.90
C LEU A 407 -16.02 -7.68 12.69
N LEU A 408 -16.33 -7.69 13.99
CA LEU A 408 -16.25 -8.87 14.85
C LEU A 408 -17.64 -9.21 15.37
N VAL A 409 -18.09 -10.42 15.01
CA VAL A 409 -19.39 -10.97 15.42
C VAL A 409 -19.18 -12.07 16.43
N GLN A 410 -19.99 -12.06 17.49
CA GLN A 410 -20.06 -13.15 18.45
C GLN A 410 -21.45 -13.80 18.45
N ILE A 411 -21.46 -15.12 18.65
CA ILE A 411 -22.71 -15.86 18.85
C ILE A 411 -22.65 -16.53 20.23
N GLY A 412 -23.69 -16.26 21.01
CA GLY A 412 -23.84 -16.78 22.36
C GLY A 412 -24.49 -18.17 22.37
N TRP A 413 -23.97 -19.03 23.22
CA TRP A 413 -24.57 -20.32 23.54
C TRP A 413 -24.77 -20.41 25.04
N ALA A 414 -26.00 -20.72 25.45
CA ALA A 414 -26.35 -20.96 26.83
C ALA A 414 -26.80 -22.43 26.99
N PRO A 415 -25.98 -23.30 27.60
CA PRO A 415 -26.44 -24.66 27.93
C PRO A 415 -27.63 -24.60 28.86
N GLU A 416 -28.44 -25.67 28.89
CA GLU A 416 -29.61 -25.76 29.75
C GLU A 416 -29.21 -25.62 31.22
N GLY A 417 -29.80 -24.62 31.90
CA GLY A 417 -29.46 -24.28 33.30
C GLY A 417 -28.32 -23.31 33.49
N ALA A 418 -27.68 -22.81 32.44
CA ALA A 418 -26.66 -21.75 32.54
C ALA A 418 -27.30 -20.40 32.95
N VAL A 419 -26.62 -19.65 33.80
CA VAL A 419 -27.07 -18.32 34.25
C VAL A 419 -26.84 -17.26 33.17
N ALA A 420 -25.78 -17.41 32.39
CA ALA A 420 -25.40 -16.49 31.31
C ALA A 420 -24.83 -17.28 30.09
N PRO A 421 -24.95 -16.73 28.90
CA PRO A 421 -24.36 -17.34 27.71
C PRO A 421 -22.83 -17.20 27.70
N VAL A 422 -22.16 -18.17 27.12
CA VAL A 422 -20.75 -18.07 26.69
C VAL A 422 -20.74 -17.63 25.24
N TRP A 423 -19.88 -16.67 24.93
CA TRP A 423 -19.82 -16.03 23.62
C TRP A 423 -18.62 -16.55 22.84
N TYR A 424 -18.84 -16.88 21.55
CA TYR A 424 -17.80 -17.37 20.65
C TYR A 424 -17.62 -16.43 19.48
N ASP A 425 -16.37 -16.11 19.15
CA ASP A 425 -16.03 -15.28 18.01
C ASP A 425 -16.28 -16.05 16.71
N TRP A 426 -17.03 -15.46 15.80
CA TRP A 426 -17.23 -15.97 14.46
C TRP A 426 -16.39 -15.18 13.48
N ARG A 427 -15.71 -15.91 12.58
CA ARG A 427 -14.78 -15.31 11.65
C ARG A 427 -15.43 -15.13 10.28
N ARG A 428 -15.23 -13.95 9.68
CA ARG A 428 -15.57 -13.71 8.29
C ARG A 428 -14.70 -14.53 7.36
N VAL A 429 -15.32 -15.13 6.33
CA VAL A 429 -14.66 -15.83 5.22
C VAL A 429 -15.23 -15.32 3.90
N ALA A 430 -14.46 -15.42 2.83
CA ALA A 430 -14.92 -15.05 1.50
C ALA A 430 -16.00 -16.04 0.98
N ASP A 431 -15.86 -17.32 1.33
CA ASP A 431 -16.81 -18.40 1.07
C ASP A 431 -16.59 -19.55 2.07
N PHE A 432 -17.52 -20.51 2.06
CA PHE A 432 -17.48 -21.67 2.96
C PHE A 432 -16.74 -22.91 2.41
N ASP A 433 -16.11 -22.82 1.23
CA ASP A 433 -15.55 -24.00 0.55
C ASP A 433 -14.45 -24.73 1.36
N ARG A 434 -13.73 -24.01 2.23
CA ARG A 434 -12.69 -24.56 3.11
C ARG A 434 -13.15 -24.73 4.55
N SER A 435 -14.40 -24.44 4.86
CA SER A 435 -14.95 -24.56 6.22
C SER A 435 -15.34 -26.01 6.51
N THR A 436 -15.10 -26.41 7.75
CA THR A 436 -15.56 -27.70 8.32
C THR A 436 -16.85 -27.50 9.09
N PRO A 437 -17.63 -28.53 9.42
CA PRO A 437 -18.89 -28.38 10.17
C PRO A 437 -18.76 -27.60 11.49
N ASP A 438 -17.60 -27.67 12.14
CA ASP A 438 -17.33 -26.99 13.41
C ASP A 438 -16.75 -25.58 13.25
N SER A 439 -16.50 -25.14 12.02
CA SER A 439 -15.92 -23.83 11.75
C SER A 439 -16.95 -22.72 12.03
N LEU A 440 -16.63 -21.82 12.96
CA LEU A 440 -17.45 -20.66 13.32
C LEU A 440 -17.22 -19.53 12.28
N HIS A 441 -17.84 -19.69 11.11
CA HIS A 441 -17.63 -18.82 9.97
C HIS A 441 -18.93 -18.17 9.48
N TYR A 442 -18.82 -16.96 8.95
CA TYR A 442 -19.88 -16.26 8.22
C TYR A 442 -19.31 -15.56 6.98
N THR A 443 -20.18 -15.27 6.01
CA THR A 443 -19.88 -14.38 4.89
C THR A 443 -20.65 -13.08 5.05
N LEU A 444 -20.08 -11.97 4.57
CA LEU A 444 -20.71 -10.65 4.54
C LEU A 444 -20.95 -10.28 3.07
N GLU A 445 -22.20 -10.01 2.70
CA GLU A 445 -22.54 -9.41 1.41
C GLU A 445 -22.39 -7.89 1.55
N ASP A 446 -21.20 -7.38 1.13
CA ASP A 446 -20.89 -5.95 1.15
C ASP A 446 -21.83 -5.23 0.17
N GLY A 447 -22.39 -4.11 0.61
CA GLY A 447 -23.43 -3.36 -0.12
C GLY A 447 -24.86 -3.66 0.32
N GLU A 448 -25.15 -4.80 0.93
CA GLU A 448 -26.43 -5.12 1.54
C GLU A 448 -26.38 -5.10 3.08
N GLY A 449 -25.17 -5.14 3.66
CA GLY A 449 -24.97 -5.22 5.11
C GLY A 449 -25.58 -6.50 5.70
N GLU A 450 -25.59 -7.59 4.94
CA GLU A 450 -26.21 -8.85 5.33
C GLU A 450 -25.14 -9.93 5.60
N LEU A 451 -25.18 -10.50 6.80
CA LEU A 451 -24.41 -11.68 7.14
C LEU A 451 -25.17 -12.93 6.70
N ARG A 452 -24.41 -13.88 6.17
CA ARG A 452 -24.93 -15.21 5.83
C ARG A 452 -24.14 -16.26 6.57
N PHE A 453 -24.86 -17.16 7.25
CA PHE A 453 -24.29 -18.33 7.92
C PHE A 453 -24.35 -19.57 7.04
N SER A 454 -23.60 -20.59 7.39
CA SER A 454 -23.44 -21.81 6.61
C SER A 454 -24.62 -22.79 6.73
N ASP A 455 -24.47 -23.93 6.06
CA ASP A 455 -25.47 -24.98 5.96
C ASP A 455 -25.33 -26.09 7.04
N GLY A 456 -24.27 -26.04 7.85
CA GLY A 456 -23.93 -27.05 8.85
C GLY A 456 -23.03 -28.18 8.33
N GLU A 457 -22.84 -28.29 6.99
CA GLU A 457 -21.87 -29.21 6.39
C GLU A 457 -20.52 -28.52 6.14
N ARG A 458 -20.58 -27.24 5.72
CA ARG A 458 -19.42 -26.39 5.41
C ARG A 458 -19.38 -25.14 6.28
N GLY A 459 -19.37 -25.34 7.60
CA GLY A 459 -19.40 -24.29 8.62
C GLY A 459 -20.55 -24.51 9.58
N ALA A 460 -20.38 -24.07 10.81
CA ALA A 460 -21.38 -24.18 11.84
C ALA A 460 -22.64 -23.34 11.53
N VAL A 461 -23.77 -23.75 12.10
CA VAL A 461 -25.03 -23.00 12.08
C VAL A 461 -25.20 -22.33 13.43
N PRO A 462 -25.66 -21.06 13.51
CA PRO A 462 -25.98 -20.41 14.76
C PRO A 462 -26.98 -21.25 15.57
N PRO A 463 -26.67 -21.61 16.83
CA PRO A 463 -27.56 -22.42 17.64
C PRO A 463 -28.89 -21.73 17.89
N ALA A 464 -29.99 -22.49 17.88
CA ALA A 464 -31.32 -21.97 18.16
C ALA A 464 -31.33 -21.33 19.55
N SER A 465 -31.90 -20.14 19.65
CA SER A 465 -31.95 -19.39 20.89
C SER A 465 -33.28 -18.67 21.07
N SER A 466 -33.75 -18.60 22.31
CA SER A 466 -34.92 -17.83 22.70
C SER A 466 -34.61 -16.35 22.96
N PHE A 467 -33.34 -15.97 22.97
CA PHE A 467 -32.88 -14.58 23.12
C PHE A 467 -32.00 -14.18 21.91
N PRO A 468 -31.83 -12.87 21.65
CA PRO A 468 -30.92 -12.39 20.60
C PRO A 468 -29.49 -12.77 20.94
N ASN A 469 -28.98 -13.88 20.37
CA ASN A 469 -27.66 -14.42 20.65
C ASN A 469 -26.62 -14.14 19.55
N ILE A 470 -26.97 -13.33 18.57
CA ILE A 470 -26.04 -12.84 17.54
C ILE A 470 -25.74 -11.37 17.83
N ARG A 471 -24.47 -11.03 18.10
CA ARG A 471 -24.09 -9.66 18.45
C ARG A 471 -22.83 -9.18 17.76
N ILE A 472 -22.66 -7.86 17.71
CA ILE A 472 -21.47 -7.16 17.27
C ILE A 472 -20.66 -6.74 18.48
N VAL A 473 -19.35 -6.95 18.43
CA VAL A 473 -18.40 -6.47 19.46
C VAL A 473 -17.33 -5.54 18.88
N ALA A 474 -17.11 -5.57 17.56
CA ALA A 474 -16.33 -4.55 16.87
C ALA A 474 -17.02 -4.19 15.56
N LEU A 475 -17.09 -2.90 15.24
CA LEU A 475 -17.69 -2.37 14.02
C LEU A 475 -17.16 -0.97 13.73
N ARG A 476 -16.54 -0.80 12.58
CA ARG A 476 -16.25 0.49 11.96
C ARG A 476 -17.04 0.62 10.67
N VAL A 477 -17.65 1.76 10.47
CA VAL A 477 -18.38 2.09 9.23
C VAL A 477 -17.61 3.11 8.41
N GLY A 478 -17.77 3.08 7.11
CA GLY A 478 -17.08 4.00 6.21
C GLY A 478 -16.65 3.34 4.92
N GLY A 479 -15.56 3.84 4.34
CA GLY A 479 -15.04 3.38 3.05
C GLY A 479 -15.78 4.00 1.87
N GLY A 480 -15.28 3.69 0.68
CA GLY A 480 -15.80 4.21 -0.56
C GLY A 480 -15.10 5.49 -1.06
N ALA A 481 -15.39 5.85 -2.30
CA ALA A 481 -14.74 6.97 -2.99
C ALA A 481 -15.02 8.34 -2.35
N ILE A 482 -16.08 8.46 -1.53
CA ILE A 482 -16.43 9.68 -0.81
C ILE A 482 -15.33 10.13 0.16
N GLY A 483 -14.51 9.18 0.63
CA GLY A 483 -13.37 9.47 1.48
C GLY A 483 -12.15 10.05 0.76
N ASN A 484 -12.13 10.08 -0.57
CA ASN A 484 -11.01 10.65 -1.32
C ASN A 484 -11.15 12.16 -1.39
N VAL A 485 -10.48 12.86 -0.48
CA VAL A 485 -10.51 14.33 -0.39
C VAL A 485 -9.14 14.94 -0.67
N LYS A 486 -9.12 16.20 -1.11
CA LYS A 486 -7.89 16.91 -1.41
C LYS A 486 -7.13 17.30 -0.14
N GLU A 487 -5.86 17.67 -0.31
CA GLU A 487 -5.04 18.29 0.72
C GLU A 487 -5.75 19.50 1.34
N GLY A 488 -5.62 19.67 2.66
CA GLY A 488 -6.18 20.77 3.42
C GLY A 488 -7.70 20.74 3.60
N GLN A 489 -8.39 19.61 3.37
CA GLN A 489 -9.84 19.51 3.56
C GLN A 489 -10.25 18.88 4.90
N ILE A 490 -9.40 18.11 5.56
CA ILE A 490 -9.65 17.57 6.91
C ILE A 490 -9.22 18.67 7.90
N ARG A 491 -10.18 19.34 8.55
CA ARG A 491 -9.91 20.57 9.32
C ARG A 491 -10.57 20.65 10.67
N TYR A 492 -11.53 19.81 10.96
CA TYR A 492 -12.35 19.89 12.18
C TYR A 492 -12.17 18.63 13.01
N CYS A 493 -12.31 18.78 14.33
CA CYS A 493 -12.37 17.67 15.28
C CYS A 493 -13.76 17.64 15.93
N ASP A 494 -14.30 16.44 16.14
CA ASP A 494 -15.57 16.26 16.88
C ASP A 494 -15.41 16.54 18.39
N ASP A 495 -14.18 16.65 18.87
CA ASP A 495 -13.87 17.07 20.22
C ASP A 495 -13.66 18.60 20.26
N PRO A 496 -14.57 19.37 20.90
CA PRO A 496 -14.47 20.83 20.94
C PRO A 496 -13.18 21.35 21.59
N ALA A 497 -12.67 20.66 22.61
CA ALA A 497 -11.45 21.08 23.29
C ALA A 497 -10.21 20.93 22.37
N VAL A 498 -10.19 19.92 21.51
CA VAL A 498 -9.16 19.72 20.51
C VAL A 498 -9.32 20.70 19.35
N ASP A 499 -10.54 20.90 18.86
CA ASP A 499 -10.84 21.78 17.71
C ASP A 499 -10.52 23.27 18.02
N GLU A 500 -10.81 23.71 19.26
CA GLU A 500 -10.48 25.07 19.73
C GLU A 500 -8.97 25.26 19.99
N ALA A 501 -8.27 24.21 20.46
CA ALA A 501 -6.87 24.30 20.85
C ALA A 501 -5.90 24.15 19.69
N LEU A 502 -6.26 23.41 18.64
CA LEU A 502 -5.37 22.99 17.57
C LEU A 502 -5.87 23.40 16.20
N ARG A 503 -4.95 23.76 15.31
CA ARG A 503 -5.23 23.82 13.88
C ARG A 503 -4.93 22.45 13.26
N ILE A 504 -5.88 21.92 12.51
CA ILE A 504 -5.86 20.60 11.92
C ILE A 504 -5.79 20.72 10.40
N GLU A 505 -4.88 20.00 9.77
CA GLU A 505 -4.74 20.01 8.31
C GLU A 505 -4.17 18.69 7.79
N ASN A 506 -4.79 18.12 6.76
CA ASN A 506 -4.16 16.99 6.08
C ASN A 506 -3.13 17.50 5.07
N VAL A 507 -1.89 17.02 5.24
CA VAL A 507 -0.71 17.44 4.45
C VAL A 507 -0.57 16.73 3.11
N ARG A 508 -1.47 15.78 2.83
CA ARG A 508 -1.59 15.08 1.55
C ARG A 508 -3.05 14.75 1.27
N PRO A 509 -3.43 14.53 0.01
CA PRO A 509 -4.77 14.04 -0.31
C PRO A 509 -5.09 12.75 0.45
N ALA A 510 -6.35 12.55 0.82
CA ALA A 510 -6.83 11.25 1.25
C ALA A 510 -7.14 10.42 0.01
N GLU A 511 -6.54 9.24 -0.07
CA GLU A 511 -6.58 8.37 -1.25
C GLU A 511 -6.82 6.91 -0.85
N GLY A 512 -7.15 6.07 -1.83
CA GLY A 512 -7.35 4.63 -1.65
C GLY A 512 -8.76 4.24 -1.18
N GLY A 513 -9.69 5.19 -1.08
CA GLY A 513 -11.09 4.91 -0.84
C GLY A 513 -11.73 4.28 -2.07
N GLU A 514 -12.22 3.04 -1.93
CA GLU A 514 -12.80 2.25 -3.01
C GLU A 514 -14.17 1.71 -2.59
N GLU A 515 -15.15 1.75 -3.50
CA GLU A 515 -16.42 1.03 -3.34
C GLU A 515 -16.20 -0.48 -3.45
N PRO A 516 -17.09 -1.31 -2.86
CA PRO A 516 -17.00 -2.75 -3.04
C PRO A 516 -17.12 -3.12 -4.51
N GLU A 517 -16.24 -3.99 -4.98
CA GLU A 517 -16.19 -4.42 -6.37
C GLU A 517 -17.33 -5.39 -6.68
N SER A 518 -18.12 -5.11 -7.70
CA SER A 518 -19.09 -6.07 -8.21
C SER A 518 -18.40 -7.24 -8.91
N THR A 519 -19.05 -8.40 -8.99
CA THR A 519 -18.51 -9.59 -9.70
C THR A 519 -18.13 -9.26 -11.15
N GLY A 520 -18.95 -8.44 -11.85
CA GLY A 520 -18.66 -8.03 -13.22
C GLY A 520 -17.44 -7.10 -13.36
N GLU A 521 -17.16 -6.26 -12.35
CA GLU A 521 -15.96 -5.43 -12.31
C GLU A 521 -14.72 -6.27 -12.03
N ALA A 522 -14.82 -7.23 -11.10
CA ALA A 522 -13.76 -8.19 -10.83
C ALA A 522 -13.38 -8.98 -12.08
N LEU A 523 -14.36 -9.48 -12.83
CA LEU A 523 -14.10 -10.17 -14.11
C LEU A 523 -13.37 -9.26 -15.11
N ARG A 524 -13.78 -8.00 -15.24
CA ARG A 524 -13.09 -7.03 -16.12
C ARG A 524 -11.67 -6.73 -15.66
N ARG A 525 -11.42 -6.66 -14.36
CA ARG A 525 -10.08 -6.51 -13.78
C ARG A 525 -9.20 -7.68 -14.12
N VAL A 526 -9.68 -8.90 -13.88
CA VAL A 526 -8.96 -10.14 -14.18
C VAL A 526 -8.65 -10.25 -15.67
N GLN A 527 -9.62 -9.96 -16.55
CA GLN A 527 -9.38 -9.96 -18.01
C GLN A 527 -8.27 -8.99 -18.42
N ARG A 528 -8.14 -7.84 -17.76
CA ARG A 528 -7.02 -6.91 -17.98
C ARG A 528 -5.72 -7.45 -17.42
N GLY A 529 -5.76 -8.03 -16.21
CA GLY A 529 -4.58 -8.57 -15.54
C GLY A 529 -3.96 -9.76 -16.30
N VAL A 530 -4.76 -10.57 -17.01
CA VAL A 530 -4.23 -11.65 -17.88
C VAL A 530 -3.29 -11.13 -18.97
N LEU A 531 -3.43 -9.84 -19.35
CA LEU A 531 -2.55 -9.20 -20.32
C LEU A 531 -1.25 -8.64 -19.70
N GLU A 532 -1.15 -8.61 -18.38
CA GLU A 532 0.04 -8.19 -17.65
C GLU A 532 0.96 -9.38 -17.41
N PRO A 533 2.30 -9.23 -17.51
CA PRO A 533 3.19 -10.35 -17.32
C PRO A 533 3.27 -10.75 -15.84
N ASP A 534 2.93 -11.98 -15.56
CA ASP A 534 3.16 -12.63 -14.25
C ASP A 534 4.58 -13.21 -14.12
N CYS A 535 5.34 -13.22 -15.22
CA CYS A 535 6.71 -13.71 -15.30
C CYS A 535 7.54 -12.86 -16.25
N GLY A 536 8.83 -12.75 -15.98
CA GLY A 536 9.80 -12.09 -16.87
C GLY A 536 10.24 -13.03 -18.01
N VAL A 537 9.41 -13.18 -19.03
CA VAL A 537 9.68 -14.08 -20.17
C VAL A 537 10.41 -13.35 -21.30
N THR A 538 9.91 -12.19 -21.69
CA THR A 538 10.50 -11.37 -22.75
C THR A 538 11.31 -10.20 -22.18
N GLU A 539 12.19 -9.61 -23.02
CA GLU A 539 12.91 -8.39 -22.64
C GLU A 539 11.96 -7.29 -22.20
N ARG A 540 10.85 -7.11 -22.91
CA ARG A 540 9.82 -6.10 -22.60
C ARG A 540 9.11 -6.35 -21.28
N ASP A 541 8.86 -7.61 -20.91
CA ASP A 541 8.25 -7.95 -19.63
C ASP A 541 9.17 -7.54 -18.48
N ILE A 542 10.46 -7.87 -18.58
CA ILE A 542 11.47 -7.53 -17.59
C ILE A 542 11.63 -6.01 -17.47
N GLU A 543 11.74 -5.30 -18.60
CA GLU A 543 11.84 -3.84 -18.62
C GLU A 543 10.61 -3.18 -17.97
N ARG A 544 9.38 -3.68 -18.27
CA ARG A 544 8.13 -3.19 -17.69
C ARG A 544 8.06 -3.46 -16.18
N LEU A 545 8.46 -4.65 -15.72
CA LEU A 545 8.53 -5.00 -14.31
C LEU A 545 9.46 -4.05 -13.55
N VAL A 546 10.61 -3.69 -14.11
CA VAL A 546 11.53 -2.73 -13.47
C VAL A 546 10.93 -1.33 -13.39
N HIS A 547 10.25 -0.85 -14.46
CA HIS A 547 9.59 0.45 -14.44
C HIS A 547 8.39 0.53 -13.49
N ALA A 548 7.80 -0.61 -13.11
CA ALA A 548 6.67 -0.71 -12.20
C ALA A 548 7.08 -0.73 -10.71
N ILE A 549 8.37 -0.77 -10.37
CA ILE A 549 8.85 -0.86 -8.99
C ILE A 549 8.51 0.43 -8.23
N PRO A 550 7.76 0.34 -7.11
CA PRO A 550 7.48 1.51 -6.28
C PRO A 550 8.76 2.12 -5.70
N GLY A 551 8.84 3.45 -5.67
CA GLY A 551 9.96 4.20 -5.09
C GLY A 551 11.23 4.23 -5.95
N VAL A 552 11.23 3.56 -7.10
CA VAL A 552 12.37 3.50 -8.00
C VAL A 552 12.16 4.42 -9.20
N ALA A 553 13.08 5.36 -9.37
CA ALA A 553 13.10 6.26 -10.52
C ALA A 553 14.22 5.84 -11.47
N VAL A 554 13.87 5.12 -12.54
CA VAL A 554 14.79 4.73 -13.59
C VAL A 554 14.56 5.57 -14.83
N SER A 555 15.64 5.91 -15.53
CA SER A 555 15.62 6.61 -16.80
C SER A 555 15.48 5.60 -17.93
N ARG A 556 16.36 4.62 -17.95
CA ARG A 556 16.41 3.58 -19.00
C ARG A 556 16.71 2.22 -18.38
N VAL A 557 16.08 1.20 -18.92
CA VAL A 557 16.32 -0.21 -18.58
C VAL A 557 16.50 -0.99 -19.85
N LYS A 558 17.41 -1.96 -19.83
CA LYS A 558 17.60 -2.91 -20.93
C LYS A 558 17.82 -4.31 -20.38
N ALA A 559 17.00 -5.24 -20.83
CA ALA A 559 17.20 -6.66 -20.59
C ALA A 559 17.98 -7.26 -21.78
N ILE A 560 19.04 -8.02 -21.50
CA ILE A 560 19.93 -8.61 -22.49
C ILE A 560 19.99 -10.13 -22.26
N PRO A 561 19.18 -10.92 -22.97
CA PRO A 561 19.16 -12.37 -22.85
C PRO A 561 20.44 -13.01 -23.36
N GLY A 562 20.93 -14.04 -22.67
CA GLY A 562 22.11 -14.77 -23.05
C GLY A 562 23.42 -14.00 -22.83
N PHE A 563 23.37 -12.88 -22.15
CA PHE A 563 24.54 -12.09 -21.77
C PHE A 563 24.75 -12.12 -20.26
N ARG A 564 25.99 -12.33 -19.84
CA ARG A 564 26.44 -12.11 -18.47
C ARG A 564 27.60 -11.13 -18.43
N PRO A 565 27.77 -10.34 -17.37
CA PRO A 565 28.89 -9.42 -17.23
C PRO A 565 30.24 -10.13 -17.42
N GLY A 566 31.10 -9.56 -18.28
CA GLY A 566 32.41 -10.12 -18.61
C GLY A 566 32.46 -11.05 -19.84
N LEU A 567 31.33 -11.31 -20.48
CA LEU A 567 31.30 -12.01 -21.79
C LEU A 567 31.73 -11.04 -22.87
N ARG A 568 32.81 -11.38 -23.64
CA ARG A 568 33.40 -10.46 -24.62
C ARG A 568 32.84 -10.61 -26.04
N ASP A 569 32.51 -11.84 -26.42
CA ASP A 569 32.14 -12.18 -27.79
C ASP A 569 30.63 -12.28 -28.00
N TYR A 570 29.84 -11.47 -27.24
CA TYR A 570 28.40 -11.36 -27.48
C TYR A 570 28.14 -10.50 -28.75
N PRO A 571 27.20 -10.89 -29.65
CA PRO A 571 26.22 -11.98 -29.54
C PRO A 571 26.64 -13.34 -30.10
N GLU A 572 27.88 -13.50 -30.58
CA GLU A 572 28.42 -14.75 -31.13
C GLU A 572 28.46 -15.85 -30.08
N GLU A 573 28.88 -15.53 -28.85
CA GLU A 573 28.81 -16.39 -27.71
C GLU A 573 27.67 -15.96 -26.79
N ARG A 574 26.85 -16.91 -26.32
CA ARG A 574 25.73 -16.67 -25.42
C ARG A 574 25.73 -17.66 -24.27
N THR A 575 25.38 -17.19 -23.08
CA THR A 575 25.19 -18.03 -21.90
C THR A 575 23.72 -18.36 -21.70
N LEU A 576 23.39 -19.66 -21.77
CA LEU A 576 22.02 -20.12 -21.62
C LEU A 576 21.52 -19.87 -20.19
N GLY A 577 20.31 -19.30 -20.07
CA GLY A 577 19.65 -19.03 -18.80
C GLY A 577 20.13 -17.75 -18.09
N ASP A 578 21.17 -17.07 -18.59
CA ASP A 578 21.57 -15.77 -18.04
C ASP A 578 20.86 -14.61 -18.76
N VAL A 579 20.35 -13.64 -17.98
CA VAL A 579 19.80 -12.39 -18.48
C VAL A 579 20.42 -11.25 -17.71
N THR A 580 21.08 -10.33 -18.39
CA THR A 580 21.59 -9.12 -17.76
C THR A 580 20.58 -8.00 -17.88
N VAL A 581 20.23 -7.39 -16.74
CA VAL A 581 19.34 -6.23 -16.66
C VAL A 581 20.19 -5.01 -16.33
N VAL A 582 20.33 -4.12 -17.29
CA VAL A 582 21.08 -2.86 -17.14
C VAL A 582 20.12 -1.78 -16.70
N VAL A 583 20.44 -1.08 -15.62
CA VAL A 583 19.55 -0.07 -15.01
C VAL A 583 20.28 1.26 -14.93
N GLU A 584 19.75 2.28 -15.59
CA GLU A 584 20.20 3.67 -15.47
C GLU A 584 19.26 4.44 -14.54
N PRO A 585 19.78 5.03 -13.44
CA PRO A 585 18.96 5.82 -12.53
C PRO A 585 18.55 7.14 -13.21
N ARG A 586 17.38 7.66 -12.84
CA ARG A 586 16.99 9.03 -13.25
C ARG A 586 17.77 10.04 -12.44
N SER A 587 18.71 10.72 -13.04
CA SER A 587 19.57 11.71 -12.43
C SER A 587 19.71 12.95 -13.30
N THR A 588 20.02 14.10 -12.69
CA THR A 588 20.40 15.34 -13.37
C THR A 588 21.85 15.31 -13.83
N HIS A 589 22.65 14.35 -13.36
CA HIS A 589 24.04 14.20 -13.74
C HIS A 589 24.20 13.20 -14.89
N ALA A 590 24.95 13.59 -15.91
CA ALA A 590 25.32 12.68 -16.97
C ALA A 590 26.20 11.53 -16.41
N ALA A 591 25.97 10.31 -16.88
CA ALA A 591 26.67 9.10 -16.44
C ALA A 591 26.50 8.77 -14.93
N ALA A 592 25.31 9.05 -14.38
CA ALA A 592 25.00 8.68 -13.00
C ALA A 592 25.02 7.17 -12.81
N LYS A 593 25.76 6.70 -11.80
CA LYS A 593 25.82 5.28 -11.47
C LYS A 593 24.71 4.96 -10.46
N PRO A 594 23.92 3.89 -10.71
CA PRO A 594 22.93 3.44 -9.75
C PRO A 594 23.61 3.01 -8.42
N SER A 595 22.98 3.33 -7.31
CA SER A 595 23.42 2.89 -5.99
C SER A 595 23.31 1.37 -5.83
N ALA A 596 24.01 0.83 -4.85
CA ALA A 596 23.90 -0.59 -4.49
C ALA A 596 22.46 -0.93 -4.02
N GLY A 597 21.81 -0.01 -3.30
CA GLY A 597 20.41 -0.15 -2.86
C GLY A 597 19.44 -0.26 -4.01
N LEU A 598 19.56 0.63 -5.01
CA LEU A 598 18.73 0.57 -6.23
C LEU A 598 18.90 -0.77 -6.96
N LEU A 599 20.12 -1.19 -7.21
CA LEU A 599 20.40 -2.47 -7.88
C LEU A 599 19.86 -3.67 -7.09
N GLN A 600 19.95 -3.63 -5.76
CA GLN A 600 19.41 -4.69 -4.91
C GLN A 600 17.89 -4.68 -4.90
N THR A 601 17.26 -3.51 -4.85
CA THR A 601 15.79 -3.37 -4.95
C THR A 601 15.27 -3.95 -6.26
N VAL A 602 15.90 -3.63 -7.38
CA VAL A 602 15.53 -4.19 -8.69
C VAL A 602 15.70 -5.71 -8.70
N ARG A 603 16.80 -6.23 -8.15
CA ARG A 603 17.04 -7.68 -8.05
C ARG A 603 15.98 -8.38 -7.21
N ASN A 604 15.68 -7.84 -6.03
CA ASN A 604 14.67 -8.40 -5.11
C ASN A 604 13.29 -8.42 -5.76
N HIS A 605 12.94 -7.35 -6.51
CA HIS A 605 11.65 -7.26 -7.18
C HIS A 605 11.51 -8.23 -8.35
N LEU A 606 12.58 -8.45 -9.12
CA LEU A 606 12.55 -9.36 -10.27
C LEU A 606 12.58 -10.85 -9.87
N GLU A 607 13.08 -11.19 -8.68
CA GLU A 607 13.24 -12.59 -8.26
C GLU A 607 11.94 -13.41 -8.26
N PRO A 608 10.78 -12.92 -7.79
CA PRO A 608 9.50 -13.64 -7.87
C PRO A 608 9.00 -13.91 -9.30
N TYR A 609 9.38 -13.05 -10.25
CA TYR A 609 8.99 -13.15 -11.67
C TYR A 609 9.97 -13.97 -12.52
N ARG A 610 11.01 -14.51 -11.90
CA ARG A 610 12.07 -15.27 -12.54
C ARG A 610 11.58 -16.64 -13.00
N LEU A 611 11.87 -17.01 -14.25
CA LEU A 611 11.69 -18.39 -14.71
C LEU A 611 12.66 -19.33 -13.97
N LEU A 612 12.26 -20.58 -13.77
CA LEU A 612 12.99 -21.57 -12.97
C LEU A 612 14.47 -21.72 -13.38
N THR A 613 14.77 -21.62 -14.68
CA THR A 613 16.13 -21.80 -15.24
C THR A 613 16.83 -20.49 -15.55
N THR A 614 16.21 -19.33 -15.30
CA THR A 614 16.78 -18.01 -15.60
C THR A 614 17.52 -17.44 -14.39
N ARG A 615 18.62 -16.75 -14.64
CA ARG A 615 19.40 -16.02 -13.63
C ARG A 615 19.49 -14.55 -14.05
N PHE A 616 19.01 -13.64 -13.23
CA PHE A 616 19.15 -12.20 -13.44
C PHE A 616 20.47 -11.65 -12.92
N HIS A 617 21.18 -10.90 -13.77
CA HIS A 617 22.35 -10.09 -13.42
C HIS A 617 21.98 -8.62 -13.50
N VAL A 618 21.62 -7.99 -12.39
CA VAL A 618 21.29 -6.56 -12.35
C VAL A 618 22.56 -5.77 -12.18
N VAL A 619 22.88 -4.92 -13.17
CA VAL A 619 24.15 -4.21 -13.28
C VAL A 619 23.98 -2.73 -13.65
N PRO A 620 24.94 -1.86 -13.29
CA PRO A 620 24.99 -0.50 -13.80
C PRO A 620 25.32 -0.48 -15.30
N PRO A 621 24.98 0.63 -16.01
CA PRO A 621 25.50 0.87 -17.35
C PRO A 621 27.02 1.00 -17.35
N GLU A 622 27.65 0.49 -18.42
CA GLU A 622 29.04 0.81 -18.72
C GLU A 622 29.09 2.07 -19.57
N TYR A 623 29.43 3.20 -18.95
CA TYR A 623 29.45 4.46 -19.68
C TYR A 623 30.70 4.57 -20.55
N VAL A 624 30.47 4.69 -21.87
CA VAL A 624 31.50 4.89 -22.88
C VAL A 624 31.46 6.35 -23.31
N LYS A 625 32.52 7.08 -22.97
CA LYS A 625 32.64 8.48 -23.36
C LYS A 625 33.11 8.57 -24.81
N VAL A 626 32.25 9.15 -25.69
CA VAL A 626 32.57 9.32 -27.09
C VAL A 626 32.68 10.81 -27.41
N ALA A 627 33.84 11.20 -27.89
CA ALA A 627 34.11 12.54 -28.40
C ALA A 627 34.16 12.52 -29.96
N VAL A 628 33.65 13.57 -30.56
CA VAL A 628 33.65 13.75 -32.00
C VAL A 628 34.60 14.88 -32.35
N ARG A 629 35.55 14.61 -33.25
CA ARG A 629 36.32 15.64 -33.94
C ARG A 629 35.80 15.73 -35.38
N ALA A 630 35.37 16.91 -35.82
CA ALA A 630 34.85 17.09 -37.17
C ALA A 630 35.31 18.39 -37.79
N VAL A 631 35.57 18.33 -39.13
CA VAL A 631 35.81 19.51 -39.92
C VAL A 631 34.58 19.73 -40.81
N VAL A 632 33.87 20.84 -40.52
CA VAL A 632 32.55 21.15 -41.10
C VAL A 632 32.60 22.41 -41.91
N VAL A 633 32.23 22.35 -43.17
CA VAL A 633 32.11 23.52 -44.04
C VAL A 633 30.72 24.10 -43.96
N VAL A 634 30.66 25.38 -43.60
CA VAL A 634 29.40 26.10 -43.31
C VAL A 634 29.21 27.31 -44.22
N ASP A 635 27.96 27.71 -44.42
CA ASP A 635 27.62 28.97 -45.04
C ASP A 635 28.32 30.13 -44.29
N PRO A 636 28.91 31.11 -44.96
CA PRO A 636 29.60 32.26 -44.33
C PRO A 636 28.75 32.97 -43.27
N ARG A 637 27.40 32.94 -43.40
CA ARG A 637 26.47 33.48 -42.41
C ARG A 637 26.39 32.69 -41.10
N PHE A 638 26.90 31.46 -41.10
CA PHE A 638 26.90 30.54 -39.95
C PHE A 638 28.24 30.52 -39.20
N HIS A 639 29.23 31.24 -39.67
CA HIS A 639 30.55 31.25 -39.05
C HIS A 639 30.51 31.67 -37.57
N GLY A 640 31.30 31.00 -36.71
CA GLY A 640 31.37 31.25 -35.27
C GLY A 640 30.21 30.59 -34.45
N LYS A 641 29.54 29.59 -35.00
CA LYS A 641 28.43 28.88 -34.31
C LYS A 641 28.76 27.40 -34.03
N GLU A 642 30.01 27.09 -33.70
CA GLU A 642 30.49 25.73 -33.35
C GLU A 642 29.62 25.07 -32.30
N ARG A 643 29.17 25.87 -31.31
CA ARG A 643 28.31 25.41 -30.23
C ARG A 643 27.00 24.77 -30.73
N ARG A 644 26.44 25.22 -31.83
CA ARG A 644 25.20 24.60 -32.37
C ARG A 644 25.42 23.19 -32.90
N VAL A 645 26.61 22.93 -33.50
CA VAL A 645 26.98 21.61 -33.94
C VAL A 645 27.25 20.71 -32.74
N GLN A 646 27.96 21.21 -31.74
CA GLN A 646 28.18 20.48 -30.50
C GLN A 646 26.84 20.12 -29.81
N GLU A 647 25.93 21.06 -29.63
CA GLU A 647 24.60 20.84 -29.05
C GLU A 647 23.73 19.85 -29.88
N ALA A 648 23.94 19.74 -31.17
CA ALA A 648 23.24 18.76 -31.99
C ALA A 648 23.79 17.37 -31.76
N ILE A 649 25.10 17.20 -31.66
CA ILE A 649 25.77 15.95 -31.33
C ILE A 649 25.39 15.50 -29.91
N ASP A 650 25.42 16.43 -28.94
CA ASP A 650 25.03 16.13 -27.54
C ASP A 650 23.60 15.60 -27.45
N ARG A 651 22.63 16.30 -28.05
CA ARG A 651 21.23 15.87 -28.10
C ARG A 651 21.02 14.53 -28.81
N TRP A 652 21.90 14.24 -29.79
CA TRP A 652 21.82 12.97 -30.48
C TRP A 652 22.33 11.83 -29.60
N PHE A 653 23.42 12.01 -28.84
CA PHE A 653 23.91 11.03 -27.85
C PHE A 653 22.97 10.83 -26.67
N GLU A 654 22.22 11.84 -26.23
CA GLU A 654 21.21 11.71 -25.14
C GLU A 654 20.14 10.64 -25.43
N ARG A 655 19.88 10.33 -26.72
CA ARG A 655 18.87 9.36 -27.17
C ARG A 655 19.47 8.00 -27.52
N TRP A 656 20.75 7.78 -27.17
CA TRP A 656 21.45 6.56 -27.57
C TRP A 656 20.91 5.33 -26.86
N GLU A 657 20.79 4.21 -27.62
CA GLU A 657 20.33 2.93 -27.06
C GLU A 657 21.51 2.11 -26.51
N PHE A 658 21.23 1.27 -25.52
CA PHE A 658 22.23 0.36 -24.95
C PHE A 658 22.81 -0.58 -26.01
N GLY A 659 24.15 -0.74 -25.99
CA GLY A 659 24.87 -1.67 -26.84
C GLY A 659 24.89 -1.33 -28.33
N ARG A 660 24.30 -0.20 -28.76
CA ARG A 660 24.33 0.24 -30.14
C ARG A 660 25.69 0.83 -30.48
N ALA A 661 26.33 0.33 -31.55
CA ALA A 661 27.59 0.87 -32.05
C ALA A 661 27.41 2.31 -32.56
N VAL A 662 28.43 3.14 -32.41
CA VAL A 662 28.46 4.51 -32.93
C VAL A 662 29.09 4.49 -34.32
N TYR A 663 28.29 4.68 -35.35
CA TYR A 663 28.74 4.75 -36.72
C TYR A 663 29.07 6.19 -37.10
N LYS A 664 30.16 6.36 -37.85
CA LYS A 664 30.52 7.66 -38.45
C LYS A 664 29.37 8.25 -39.28
N GLY A 665 28.65 7.41 -40.01
CA GLY A 665 27.51 7.81 -40.82
C GLY A 665 26.40 8.49 -40.03
N ASP A 666 26.08 7.93 -38.84
CA ASP A 666 25.06 8.50 -37.97
C ASP A 666 25.47 9.89 -37.46
N VAL A 667 26.77 10.09 -37.17
CA VAL A 667 27.32 11.40 -36.76
C VAL A 667 27.32 12.40 -37.91
N TYR A 668 27.60 11.95 -39.14
CA TYR A 668 27.44 12.79 -40.31
C TYR A 668 26.01 13.31 -40.45
N ASP A 669 25.02 12.44 -40.29
CA ASP A 669 23.60 12.83 -40.34
C ASP A 669 23.22 13.83 -39.25
N ALA A 670 23.70 13.60 -38.01
CA ALA A 670 23.45 14.51 -36.89
C ALA A 670 24.03 15.92 -37.15
N ILE A 671 25.26 16.02 -37.64
CA ILE A 671 25.91 17.29 -37.98
C ILE A 671 25.24 17.94 -39.19
N HIS A 672 24.90 17.14 -40.22
CA HIS A 672 24.28 17.66 -41.45
C HIS A 672 22.87 18.21 -41.22
N SER A 673 22.18 17.73 -40.19
CA SER A 673 20.87 18.25 -39.77
C SER A 673 20.89 19.69 -39.23
N VAL A 674 22.08 20.24 -38.94
CA VAL A 674 22.21 21.59 -38.38
C VAL A 674 22.09 22.62 -39.53
N PRO A 675 21.14 23.56 -39.45
CA PRO A 675 20.95 24.57 -40.49
C PRO A 675 22.23 25.41 -40.69
N GLY A 676 22.67 25.52 -41.96
CA GLY A 676 23.87 26.27 -42.33
C GLY A 676 25.11 25.39 -42.55
N VAL A 677 25.05 24.10 -42.26
CA VAL A 677 26.08 23.13 -42.67
C VAL A 677 25.92 22.85 -44.18
N VAL A 678 27.00 23.06 -44.96
CA VAL A 678 27.03 22.84 -46.42
C VAL A 678 27.49 21.41 -46.71
N TYR A 679 28.62 21.01 -46.16
CA TYR A 679 29.12 19.64 -46.18
C TYR A 679 30.11 19.39 -45.03
N ILE A 680 30.38 18.14 -44.74
CA ILE A 680 31.31 17.71 -43.70
C ILE A 680 32.53 17.11 -44.42
N GLN A 681 33.69 17.66 -44.13
CA GLN A 681 34.94 17.26 -44.79
C GLN A 681 35.47 15.95 -44.21
N ASP A 682 35.48 15.84 -42.88
CA ASP A 682 35.86 14.61 -42.16
C ASP A 682 35.29 14.53 -40.77
N VAL A 683 35.14 13.30 -40.25
CA VAL A 683 34.71 12.99 -38.89
C VAL A 683 35.59 11.90 -38.29
N TRP A 684 36.07 12.14 -37.08
CA TRP A 684 36.80 11.17 -36.27
C TRP A 684 36.08 10.93 -34.98
N LEU A 685 35.92 9.66 -34.62
CA LEU A 685 35.38 9.24 -33.34
C LEU A 685 36.52 8.88 -32.39
N MET A 686 36.48 9.45 -31.18
CA MET A 686 37.40 9.15 -30.09
C MET A 686 36.58 8.55 -28.95
N ALA A 687 36.92 7.36 -28.50
CA ALA A 687 36.20 6.69 -27.43
C ALA A 687 37.14 6.25 -26.33
N ASP A 688 36.68 6.42 -25.07
CA ASP A 688 37.33 6.01 -23.84
C ASP A 688 36.51 4.92 -23.17
N GLY A 689 37.07 3.72 -22.96
CA GLY A 689 36.40 2.59 -22.28
C GLY A 689 37.24 1.33 -22.32
N LYS A 690 37.05 0.41 -21.35
CA LYS A 690 37.84 -0.81 -21.20
C LYS A 690 37.63 -1.85 -22.31
N ASP A 691 36.40 -1.96 -22.81
CA ASP A 691 36.00 -2.98 -23.80
C ASP A 691 35.47 -2.33 -25.09
N VAL A 692 36.02 -1.16 -25.41
CA VAL A 692 35.70 -0.41 -26.65
C VAL A 692 36.61 -0.82 -27.76
N PHE A 693 36.06 -1.36 -28.86
CA PHE A 693 36.81 -1.72 -30.04
C PHE A 693 36.56 -0.68 -31.12
N LYS A 694 37.67 -0.16 -31.71
CA LYS A 694 37.60 0.64 -32.96
C LYS A 694 37.66 -0.30 -34.13
N GLU A 695 36.65 -0.26 -34.98
CA GLU A 695 36.66 -0.97 -36.25
C GLU A 695 37.58 -0.27 -37.29
N GLU A 696 38.03 -0.99 -38.30
CA GLU A 696 38.89 -0.43 -39.37
C GLU A 696 38.25 0.78 -40.10
N GLY A 697 36.88 0.86 -40.09
CA GLY A 697 36.12 1.99 -40.63
C GLY A 697 36.12 3.23 -39.73
N GLY A 698 36.67 3.13 -38.51
CA GLY A 698 36.65 4.19 -37.49
C GLY A 698 35.35 4.28 -36.72
N ASP A 699 34.45 3.30 -36.84
CA ASP A 699 33.26 3.16 -36.02
C ASP A 699 33.64 2.67 -34.62
N VAL A 700 32.79 2.93 -33.63
CA VAL A 700 33.01 2.56 -32.23
C VAL A 700 32.02 1.51 -31.84
N ARG A 701 32.49 0.30 -31.55
CA ARG A 701 31.67 -0.78 -31.00
C ARG A 701 31.48 -0.58 -29.47
N ILE A 702 30.23 -0.59 -29.05
CA ILE A 702 29.85 -0.40 -27.63
C ILE A 702 29.52 -1.77 -27.04
N PRO A 703 29.96 -2.09 -25.81
CA PRO A 703 29.60 -3.34 -25.15
C PRO A 703 28.07 -3.44 -24.96
N PRO A 704 27.48 -4.64 -24.88
CA PRO A 704 26.02 -4.83 -24.81
C PRO A 704 25.33 -4.07 -23.67
N ASN A 705 25.99 -3.95 -22.51
CA ASN A 705 25.58 -3.19 -21.34
C ASN A 705 26.10 -1.74 -21.37
N GLY A 706 26.72 -1.32 -22.49
CA GLY A 706 27.33 -0.01 -22.65
C GLY A 706 26.32 1.06 -23.04
N LEU A 707 26.53 2.26 -22.55
CA LEU A 707 25.77 3.46 -22.89
C LEU A 707 26.72 4.59 -23.24
N VAL A 708 26.48 5.22 -24.39
CA VAL A 708 27.32 6.33 -24.87
C VAL A 708 26.99 7.60 -24.07
N VAL A 709 28.04 8.28 -23.65
CA VAL A 709 27.99 9.61 -23.04
C VAL A 709 28.79 10.58 -23.88
N SER A 710 28.25 11.75 -24.09
CA SER A 710 28.90 12.82 -24.85
C SER A 710 30.23 13.23 -24.20
N GLY A 711 31.29 13.30 -25.03
CA GLY A 711 32.61 13.76 -24.64
C GLY A 711 32.84 15.24 -25.01
N ALA A 712 34.07 15.71 -24.88
CA ALA A 712 34.45 17.02 -25.37
C ALA A 712 34.61 16.95 -26.90
N HIS A 713 33.71 17.60 -27.65
CA HIS A 713 33.75 17.62 -29.11
C HIS A 713 34.68 18.76 -29.58
N GLU A 714 35.47 18.43 -30.63
CA GLU A 714 36.35 19.39 -31.33
C GLU A 714 35.77 19.66 -32.74
N ILE A 715 35.12 20.81 -32.92
CA ILE A 715 34.50 21.16 -34.20
C ILE A 715 35.26 22.32 -34.82
N GLU A 716 35.86 22.07 -35.98
CA GLU A 716 36.51 23.10 -36.80
C GLU A 716 35.54 23.52 -37.93
N LEU A 717 35.22 24.81 -37.93
CA LEU A 717 34.34 25.41 -38.94
C LEU A 717 35.16 26.07 -40.05
N LEU A 718 34.96 25.61 -41.30
CA LEU A 718 35.51 26.26 -42.48
C LEU A 718 34.40 26.99 -43.22
N SER A 719 34.68 28.19 -43.71
CA SER A 719 33.72 28.93 -44.54
C SER A 719 33.72 28.39 -45.99
N SER A 720 32.53 28.13 -46.55
CA SER A 720 32.45 27.79 -47.95
C SER A 720 32.95 28.99 -48.81
N GLU A 721 34.01 28.80 -49.56
CA GLU A 721 34.34 29.73 -50.61
C GLU A 721 33.26 29.68 -51.71
N ARG A 722 32.74 30.85 -52.12
CA ARG A 722 31.77 30.94 -53.20
C ARG A 722 32.40 30.64 -54.56
#